data_812abfae56aa16a9a9b57b3cd7e85791
#
_entry.id   812abfae56aa16a9a9b57b3cd7e85791
#
_cell.length_a   1.000
_cell.length_b   1.000
_cell.length_c   1.000
_cell.angle_alpha   90.00
_cell.angle_beta   90.00
_cell.angle_gamma   90.00
#
_symmetry.space_group_name_H-M   'P 1'
#
loop_
_entity.id
_entity.type
_entity.pdbx_description
1 polymer ?
#
loop_
_entity_poly.entity_id
_entity_poly.type
_entity_poly.pdbx_seq_one_letter_code
_entity_poly.pdbx_strand_id
1 'polypeptide(L)'
;MKKLLCMVSALLLTGISFAAEVQTNGNTVTIRPDEGQAKVIRLEVMNNNIIRVRATSKDALPEKPASLMIVPQVAPAKGSFSVNEEGDKVVVKAENVKAVVSKATGEVTFYDAEGKVLLKEAKDGKKFWDFTVPERELGMKTGFTVPEEAKHGLTWQMKFDSPDDESFYGLGQHQSEEFNMKGKNEDLFQYNTKVSIPFVLSNKNYGILWDSYSYCRFGNPNDYLQLNRAFRLYDKQGNRGHLTGTYIDRTGRKLVRDEDSIYYEYGTPAKSEIALKTDNGGIKNFPKGFQLAGANVLYEGFIEPKCCDGGRCDCKGNCQCKGLKELYQFILYYSGYIKVYIDGKEVVPERWRTSWNPNAYKFEVTMEKKKRVQLRIEWQPDGGEAYCGLRVAEPRSDEERGKLSVWSEMAKDMDYYFIAGENLDQVISGYRTLTGKASLYPKWVLGFWQSRERYKTQDEIEGTLAEFRKRHIPIDNIVQDWNYWPEDQWGSHQFEASRYPNPQQMLDNVHQMHGRFMISVWPKFYCNTDNYKELDAKGWMYIQSPTDDIHDWVGPGYINGFYDAYDAGARKMFWRQMDENLYTKYNHDGIAGVDAWWMDASEPNVRDCTPMWYRKALSGPTALGTSTEYFNAYSTVNADAIYNGQRSVWKGKVNEPRVFLLTRSGFAGEQRFSTATWSGDIGTRWEDMRAQMTAGLNYSISGIPFWGMDQGGFCVENRYVAAQQLFDRTGQENEDLKEWRELQTRWNQFGTFIPLFRSHGQWPLREIWNIAPESHPAYQSFVYYDKLRYRLMPYLYSMAGWAHFKDYTLMRPLVMDFNGDKEVENIGNQWMFGPALMACPVGYYKARNRSVYFPGQCGWYNLYTNEYIQGGQRLVVDAPYEQIPVFVREGAIIPFGPEMEWSDEKPAELINLYIYAGQDGSFQLYEDEGTNYNYEKGKYATIDITYDDASKTVSFGARKGQFPGMLKNRRFNVVLVTKDAPKPLNLDNPEGVVVNYNGKAVTCNL
;
A
#
# COMPACT_ATOMS: atom_id res chain seq x y z
N MET A 1 58.84 -68.63 -13.73
CA MET A 1 59.76 -68.01 -12.70
C MET A 1 59.40 -66.60 -12.48
N LYS A 2 59.41 -66.26 -11.22
CA LYS A 2 59.22 -64.96 -10.58
C LYS A 2 57.80 -64.40 -10.57
N LYS A 3 57.19 -64.61 -9.36
CA LYS A 3 56.06 -63.91 -8.79
C LYS A 3 56.41 -62.43 -8.50
N LEU A 4 55.53 -61.46 -8.85
CA LEU A 4 55.62 -60.11 -8.32
C LEU A 4 54.39 -59.88 -7.54
N LEU A 5 54.51 -59.57 -6.25
CA LEU A 5 53.55 -59.26 -5.27
C LEU A 5 53.09 -57.80 -5.48
N CYS A 6 51.83 -57.56 -5.75
CA CYS A 6 51.26 -56.21 -5.64
C CYS A 6 50.66 -56.02 -4.25
N MET A 7 51.33 -55.17 -3.46
CA MET A 7 50.67 -54.57 -2.27
C MET A 7 49.71 -53.53 -2.69
N VAL A 8 48.44 -53.74 -2.38
CA VAL A 8 47.42 -52.70 -2.45
C VAL A 8 47.43 -51.93 -1.12
N SER A 9 47.96 -50.70 -1.16
CA SER A 9 47.83 -49.75 -0.06
C SER A 9 46.45 -49.16 -0.10
N ALA A 10 45.57 -49.55 0.83
CA ALA A 10 44.30 -48.86 1.07
C ALA A 10 44.63 -47.51 1.75
N LEU A 11 44.57 -46.41 1.01
CA LEU A 11 44.48 -45.07 1.59
C LEU A 11 43.08 -44.94 2.21
N LEU A 12 43.03 -44.99 3.54
CA LEU A 12 41.94 -44.48 4.32
C LEU A 12 41.94 -42.94 4.14
N LEU A 13 41.08 -42.43 3.28
CA LEU A 13 40.64 -41.04 3.29
C LEU A 13 39.79 -40.86 4.53
N THR A 14 40.44 -40.51 5.66
CA THR A 14 39.75 -39.87 6.79
C THR A 14 39.26 -38.55 6.28
N GLY A 15 37.97 -38.45 5.97
CA GLY A 15 37.30 -37.16 5.80
C GLY A 15 37.52 -36.37 7.08
N ILE A 16 38.30 -35.31 7.00
CA ILE A 16 38.33 -34.31 8.06
C ILE A 16 36.99 -33.62 7.98
N SER A 17 36.04 -34.03 8.79
CA SER A 17 34.82 -33.26 9.08
C SER A 17 35.30 -32.01 9.80
N PHE A 18 35.34 -30.88 9.13
CA PHE A 18 35.48 -29.61 9.80
C PHE A 18 34.18 -29.42 10.58
N ALA A 19 34.23 -29.43 11.90
CA ALA A 19 33.13 -29.09 12.76
C ALA A 19 32.70 -27.64 12.43
N ALA A 20 31.39 -27.40 12.32
CA ALA A 20 30.84 -26.08 12.04
C ALA A 20 31.45 -25.04 13.00
N GLU A 21 32.03 -23.99 12.43
CA GLU A 21 32.62 -22.91 13.22
C GLU A 21 31.53 -22.00 13.78
N VAL A 22 31.51 -21.83 15.12
CA VAL A 22 30.59 -20.94 15.82
C VAL A 22 31.37 -19.84 16.52
N GLN A 23 31.07 -18.60 16.24
CA GLN A 23 31.73 -17.45 16.85
C GLN A 23 30.68 -16.49 17.41
N THR A 24 30.79 -16.18 18.72
CA THR A 24 29.94 -15.19 19.39
C THR A 24 30.70 -13.90 19.65
N ASN A 25 30.11 -12.76 19.28
CA ASN A 25 30.67 -11.44 19.54
C ASN A 25 29.55 -10.45 19.89
N GLY A 26 29.51 -10.01 21.18
CA GLY A 26 28.45 -9.14 21.66
C GLY A 26 27.06 -9.78 21.51
N ASN A 27 26.18 -9.12 20.79
CA ASN A 27 24.82 -9.59 20.48
C ASN A 27 24.72 -10.40 19.17
N THR A 28 25.85 -10.73 18.55
CA THR A 28 25.92 -11.47 17.29
C THR A 28 26.48 -12.87 17.45
N VAL A 29 25.95 -13.82 16.70
CA VAL A 29 26.45 -15.19 16.59
C VAL A 29 26.65 -15.49 15.11
N THR A 30 27.90 -15.81 14.74
CA THR A 30 28.25 -16.19 13.36
C THR A 30 28.49 -17.69 13.31
N ILE A 31 27.86 -18.34 12.34
CA ILE A 31 27.92 -19.79 12.12
C ILE A 31 28.36 -20.03 10.68
N ARG A 32 29.31 -20.96 10.50
CA ARG A 32 29.71 -21.51 9.19
C ARG A 32 29.18 -22.93 9.12
N PRO A 33 28.04 -23.17 8.44
CA PRO A 33 27.46 -24.52 8.38
C PRO A 33 28.32 -25.46 7.54
N ASP A 34 28.17 -26.76 7.80
CA ASP A 34 28.92 -27.81 7.07
C ASP A 34 28.39 -28.02 5.66
N GLU A 35 27.08 -27.78 5.45
CA GLU A 35 26.36 -28.07 4.19
C GLU A 35 25.54 -26.87 3.74
N GLY A 36 25.04 -26.91 2.51
CA GLY A 36 24.15 -25.90 1.92
C GLY A 36 24.89 -24.81 1.15
N GLN A 37 24.12 -23.86 0.60
CA GLN A 37 24.70 -22.77 -0.20
C GLN A 37 25.15 -21.58 0.67
N ALA A 38 24.60 -21.42 1.86
CA ALA A 38 25.02 -20.36 2.79
C ALA A 38 26.35 -20.77 3.46
N LYS A 39 27.43 -20.05 3.17
CA LYS A 39 28.74 -20.29 3.80
C LYS A 39 28.87 -19.56 5.13
N VAL A 40 28.16 -18.46 5.32
CA VAL A 40 28.17 -17.68 6.54
C VAL A 40 26.75 -17.27 6.88
N ILE A 41 26.35 -17.54 8.13
CA ILE A 41 25.07 -17.11 8.69
C ILE A 41 25.39 -16.34 9.96
N ARG A 42 24.74 -15.19 10.14
CA ARG A 42 24.87 -14.39 11.36
C ARG A 42 23.50 -14.10 11.93
N LEU A 43 23.28 -14.45 13.18
CA LEU A 43 22.17 -14.00 13.96
C LEU A 43 22.58 -12.81 14.80
N GLU A 44 21.72 -11.81 14.89
CA GLU A 44 21.89 -10.65 15.75
C GLU A 44 20.65 -10.46 16.59
N VAL A 45 20.81 -10.49 17.92
CA VAL A 45 19.71 -10.18 18.84
C VAL A 45 19.54 -8.67 18.88
N MET A 46 18.40 -8.18 18.38
CA MET A 46 18.10 -6.74 18.34
C MET A 46 17.49 -6.28 19.67
N ASN A 47 16.57 -7.07 20.23
CA ASN A 47 15.92 -6.85 21.53
C ASN A 47 15.20 -8.14 21.99
N ASN A 48 14.32 -8.03 22.96
CA ASN A 48 13.60 -9.18 23.55
C ASN A 48 12.69 -9.94 22.55
N ASN A 49 12.30 -9.31 21.46
CA ASN A 49 11.31 -9.82 20.50
C ASN A 49 11.87 -10.02 19.08
N ILE A 50 13.08 -9.52 18.80
CA ILE A 50 13.55 -9.38 17.41
C ILE A 50 14.94 -10.00 17.26
N ILE A 51 15.04 -10.90 16.27
CA ILE A 51 16.31 -11.48 15.83
C ILE A 51 16.50 -11.21 14.35
N ARG A 52 17.64 -10.61 13.98
CA ARG A 52 18.07 -10.42 12.59
C ARG A 52 18.86 -11.62 12.14
N VAL A 53 18.64 -12.05 10.90
CA VAL A 53 19.42 -13.12 10.24
C VAL A 53 20.02 -12.56 8.97
N ARG A 54 21.33 -12.67 8.84
CA ARG A 54 22.06 -12.39 7.62
C ARG A 54 22.72 -13.67 7.11
N ALA A 55 22.74 -13.88 5.79
CA ALA A 55 23.36 -15.05 5.19
C ALA A 55 23.97 -14.72 3.82
N THR A 56 25.05 -15.41 3.47
CA THR A 56 25.71 -15.24 2.17
C THR A 56 26.34 -16.56 1.70
N SER A 57 26.43 -16.72 0.38
CA SER A 57 27.23 -17.78 -0.26
C SER A 57 28.70 -17.45 -0.41
N LYS A 58 29.13 -16.25 0.01
CA LYS A 58 30.53 -15.80 0.00
C LYS A 58 31.22 -16.18 1.32
N ASP A 59 32.53 -16.11 1.35
CA ASP A 59 33.34 -16.51 2.54
C ASP A 59 33.20 -15.52 3.72
N ALA A 60 32.65 -14.32 3.49
CA ALA A 60 32.35 -13.32 4.52
C ALA A 60 31.08 -12.53 4.17
N LEU A 61 30.37 -12.10 5.21
CA LEU A 61 29.28 -11.13 5.05
C LEU A 61 29.85 -9.78 4.59
N PRO A 62 29.21 -9.15 3.59
CA PRO A 62 29.67 -7.84 3.11
C PRO A 62 29.42 -6.75 4.14
N GLU A 63 30.29 -5.72 4.11
CA GLU A 63 29.92 -4.43 4.69
C GLU A 63 28.84 -3.77 3.83
N LYS A 64 27.89 -3.11 4.48
CA LYS A 64 26.77 -2.43 3.82
C LYS A 64 26.66 -0.99 4.32
N PRO A 65 26.18 -0.06 3.46
CA PRO A 65 25.73 1.24 3.93
C PRO A 65 24.67 1.11 5.01
N ALA A 66 24.42 2.17 5.76
CA ALA A 66 23.30 2.21 6.70
C ALA A 66 21.99 1.91 5.95
N SER A 67 21.13 1.11 6.54
CA SER A 67 19.85 0.76 5.97
C SER A 67 18.99 2.02 5.80
N LEU A 68 18.26 2.10 4.68
CA LEU A 68 17.27 3.16 4.44
C LEU A 68 15.98 2.91 5.24
N MET A 69 15.73 1.67 5.64
CA MET A 69 14.55 1.28 6.41
C MET A 69 14.78 1.35 7.92
N ILE A 70 15.94 0.85 8.38
CA ILE A 70 16.21 0.60 9.79
C ILE A 70 16.84 1.83 10.43
N VAL A 71 16.22 2.33 11.49
CA VAL A 71 16.79 3.42 12.29
C VAL A 71 17.89 2.89 13.23
N PRO A 72 18.81 3.74 13.73
CA PRO A 72 19.81 3.32 14.70
C PRO A 72 19.20 2.58 15.88
N GLN A 73 19.68 1.36 16.14
CA GLN A 73 19.20 0.49 17.21
C GLN A 73 20.09 0.60 18.46
N VAL A 74 19.47 0.47 19.61
CA VAL A 74 20.20 0.35 20.88
C VAL A 74 20.53 -1.13 21.09
N ALA A 75 21.81 -1.45 21.32
CA ALA A 75 22.21 -2.82 21.59
C ALA A 75 21.51 -3.36 22.86
N PRO A 76 21.09 -4.62 22.86
CA PRO A 76 20.43 -5.23 24.02
C PRO A 76 21.34 -5.22 25.24
N ALA A 77 20.74 -5.10 26.42
CA ALA A 77 21.50 -5.11 27.66
C ALA A 77 22.27 -6.43 27.83
N LYS A 78 23.46 -6.35 28.44
CA LYS A 78 24.25 -7.56 28.73
C LYS A 78 23.46 -8.50 29.65
N GLY A 79 23.29 -9.75 29.23
CA GLY A 79 22.54 -10.77 29.96
C GLY A 79 21.03 -10.83 29.63
N SER A 80 20.51 -9.96 28.74
CA SER A 80 19.12 -10.04 28.26
C SER A 80 18.89 -11.16 27.23
N PHE A 81 19.96 -11.82 26.81
CA PHE A 81 19.88 -12.97 25.89
C PHE A 81 21.00 -13.98 26.25
N SER A 82 20.86 -15.21 25.76
CA SER A 82 21.85 -16.25 25.88
C SER A 82 22.14 -16.93 24.56
N VAL A 83 23.37 -17.43 24.43
CA VAL A 83 23.79 -18.25 23.29
C VAL A 83 24.40 -19.54 23.85
N ASN A 84 23.86 -20.68 23.47
CA ASN A 84 24.30 -21.98 23.89
C ASN A 84 24.50 -22.92 22.70
N GLU A 85 25.53 -23.73 22.74
CA GLU A 85 25.74 -24.81 21.80
C GLU A 85 25.21 -26.12 22.42
N GLU A 86 24.24 -26.73 21.74
CA GLU A 86 23.57 -27.96 22.17
C GLU A 86 23.71 -29.04 21.08
N GLY A 87 24.80 -29.81 21.15
CA GLY A 87 25.12 -30.83 20.16
C GLY A 87 25.35 -30.23 18.75
N ASP A 88 24.47 -30.58 17.79
CA ASP A 88 24.49 -30.09 16.43
C ASP A 88 23.76 -28.75 16.23
N LYS A 89 23.35 -28.08 17.32
CA LYS A 89 22.56 -26.85 17.28
C LYS A 89 23.22 -25.71 18.03
N VAL A 90 22.90 -24.49 17.55
CA VAL A 90 23.13 -23.25 18.27
C VAL A 90 21.80 -22.65 18.68
N VAL A 91 21.62 -22.42 19.97
CA VAL A 91 20.41 -21.85 20.56
C VAL A 91 20.66 -20.41 20.96
N VAL A 92 19.95 -19.47 20.33
CA VAL A 92 19.97 -18.05 20.66
C VAL A 92 18.62 -17.73 21.28
N LYS A 93 18.60 -17.35 22.56
CA LYS A 93 17.37 -17.10 23.32
C LYS A 93 17.36 -15.68 23.88
N ALA A 94 16.38 -14.88 23.47
CA ALA A 94 15.96 -13.64 24.13
C ALA A 94 14.72 -13.91 24.99
N GLU A 95 14.11 -12.89 25.58
CA GLU A 95 12.99 -13.05 26.51
C GLU A 95 11.77 -13.69 25.81
N ASN A 96 11.34 -13.13 24.67
CA ASN A 96 10.10 -13.50 24.00
C ASN A 96 10.31 -14.27 22.70
N VAL A 97 11.56 -14.49 22.30
CA VAL A 97 11.89 -15.22 21.07
C VAL A 97 13.13 -16.10 21.24
N LYS A 98 13.07 -17.30 20.68
CA LYS A 98 14.20 -18.21 20.61
C LYS A 98 14.44 -18.62 19.17
N ALA A 99 15.69 -18.53 18.71
CA ALA A 99 16.13 -19.09 17.43
C ALA A 99 17.04 -20.30 17.66
N VAL A 100 16.79 -21.38 16.94
CA VAL A 100 17.62 -22.59 16.94
C VAL A 100 18.17 -22.79 15.53
N VAL A 101 19.49 -22.84 15.43
CA VAL A 101 20.20 -22.97 14.15
C VAL A 101 20.86 -24.35 14.09
N SER A 102 20.65 -25.09 12.99
CA SER A 102 21.40 -26.32 12.69
C SER A 102 22.83 -25.95 12.30
N LYS A 103 23.82 -26.55 12.96
CA LYS A 103 25.24 -26.38 12.61
C LYS A 103 25.54 -27.03 11.26
N ALA A 104 24.87 -28.14 10.95
CA ALA A 104 25.10 -28.87 9.71
C ALA A 104 24.59 -28.07 8.50
N THR A 105 23.35 -27.56 8.55
CA THR A 105 22.67 -27.00 7.36
C THR A 105 22.44 -25.51 7.43
N GLY A 106 22.60 -24.91 8.60
CA GLY A 106 22.35 -23.48 8.81
C GLY A 106 20.89 -23.08 8.81
N GLU A 107 19.95 -24.03 8.86
CA GLU A 107 18.51 -23.76 8.96
C GLU A 107 18.16 -23.15 10.32
N VAL A 108 17.34 -22.11 10.31
CA VAL A 108 16.89 -21.42 11.53
C VAL A 108 15.43 -21.76 11.79
N THR A 109 15.12 -22.10 13.04
CA THR A 109 13.75 -22.27 13.52
C THR A 109 13.50 -21.29 14.65
N PHE A 110 12.41 -20.53 14.55
CA PHE A 110 12.00 -19.55 15.55
C PHE A 110 10.86 -20.11 16.41
N TYR A 111 10.93 -19.81 17.70
CA TYR A 111 9.97 -20.22 18.72
C TYR A 111 9.54 -19.01 19.53
N ASP A 112 8.30 -19.06 20.06
CA ASP A 112 7.87 -18.13 21.11
C ASP A 112 8.54 -18.43 22.48
N ALA A 113 8.14 -17.67 23.51
CA ALA A 113 8.64 -17.83 24.88
C ALA A 113 8.28 -19.19 25.48
N GLU A 114 7.13 -19.77 25.10
CA GLU A 114 6.60 -21.05 25.55
C GLU A 114 7.22 -22.24 24.83
N GLY A 115 7.98 -22.01 23.77
CA GLY A 115 8.67 -23.02 22.97
C GLY A 115 7.84 -23.60 21.82
N LYS A 116 6.71 -22.97 21.46
CA LYS A 116 5.96 -23.29 20.24
C LYS A 116 6.69 -22.76 19.00
N VAL A 117 6.75 -23.57 17.95
CA VAL A 117 7.34 -23.15 16.69
C VAL A 117 6.45 -22.07 16.07
N LEU A 118 7.06 -20.92 15.77
CA LEU A 118 6.44 -19.82 15.04
C LEU A 118 6.75 -19.92 13.54
N LEU A 119 8.05 -20.05 13.19
CA LEU A 119 8.51 -20.10 11.81
C LEU A 119 9.72 -21.02 11.70
N LYS A 120 9.76 -21.79 10.62
CA LYS A 120 10.90 -22.66 10.33
C LYS A 120 11.37 -22.45 8.90
N GLU A 121 12.66 -22.21 8.72
CA GLU A 121 13.28 -22.25 7.40
C GLU A 121 13.16 -23.65 6.81
N ALA A 122 12.77 -23.72 5.53
CA ALA A 122 12.67 -25.01 4.85
C ALA A 122 14.06 -25.61 4.61
N LYS A 123 14.12 -26.94 4.54
CA LYS A 123 15.33 -27.66 4.16
C LYS A 123 15.84 -27.13 2.82
N ASP A 124 17.16 -26.81 2.76
CA ASP A 124 17.77 -26.19 1.57
C ASP A 124 17.07 -24.92 1.09
N GLY A 125 16.38 -24.19 1.98
CA GLY A 125 15.56 -23.04 1.65
C GLY A 125 16.36 -21.80 1.24
N LYS A 126 17.61 -21.68 1.70
CA LYS A 126 18.51 -20.57 1.33
C LYS A 126 19.18 -20.89 -0.03
N LYS A 127 18.85 -20.09 -1.06
CA LYS A 127 19.49 -20.18 -2.38
C LYS A 127 20.10 -18.85 -2.77
N PHE A 128 21.24 -18.92 -3.47
CA PHE A 128 21.99 -17.76 -3.92
C PHE A 128 22.46 -17.97 -5.35
N TRP A 129 22.42 -16.91 -6.14
CA TRP A 129 22.99 -16.84 -7.48
C TRP A 129 23.75 -15.54 -7.63
N ASP A 130 24.92 -15.59 -8.26
CA ASP A 130 25.63 -14.38 -8.64
C ASP A 130 24.78 -13.59 -9.65
N PHE A 131 24.66 -12.30 -9.44
CA PHE A 131 23.88 -11.42 -10.27
C PHE A 131 24.76 -10.27 -10.79
N THR A 132 24.62 -9.97 -12.07
CA THR A 132 25.26 -8.81 -12.70
C THR A 132 24.16 -7.99 -13.37
N VAL A 133 24.10 -6.71 -13.04
CA VAL A 133 23.12 -5.79 -13.61
C VAL A 133 23.32 -5.69 -15.13
N PRO A 134 22.29 -5.96 -15.94
CA PRO A 134 22.39 -5.77 -17.39
C PRO A 134 22.78 -4.33 -17.77
N GLU A 135 23.68 -4.15 -18.72
CA GLU A 135 24.14 -2.82 -19.17
C GLU A 135 22.97 -1.89 -19.52
N ARG A 136 21.90 -2.41 -20.10
CA ARG A 136 20.68 -1.65 -20.44
C ARG A 136 19.90 -1.11 -19.22
N GLU A 137 20.16 -1.60 -18.00
CA GLU A 137 19.49 -1.20 -16.78
C GLU A 137 20.31 -0.22 -15.92
N LEU A 138 21.55 0.04 -16.29
CA LEU A 138 22.46 0.90 -15.51
C LEU A 138 21.99 2.35 -15.45
N GLY A 139 21.37 2.84 -16.52
CA GLY A 139 20.98 4.24 -16.63
C GLY A 139 22.16 5.18 -16.83
N MET A 140 21.90 6.48 -16.77
CA MET A 140 22.89 7.52 -17.07
C MET A 140 22.74 8.73 -16.14
N LYS A 141 23.89 9.27 -15.70
CA LYS A 141 23.99 10.55 -14.96
C LYS A 141 25.17 11.35 -15.49
N THR A 142 25.05 12.68 -15.51
CA THR A 142 26.12 13.59 -15.97
C THR A 142 27.38 13.41 -15.11
N GLY A 143 28.50 13.11 -15.79
CA GLY A 143 29.80 12.96 -15.15
C GLY A 143 29.96 11.77 -14.20
N PHE A 144 29.06 10.79 -14.24
CA PHE A 144 29.10 9.63 -13.36
C PHE A 144 29.22 8.33 -14.16
N THR A 145 30.09 7.44 -13.70
CA THR A 145 30.22 6.08 -14.21
C THR A 145 29.98 5.11 -13.06
N VAL A 146 29.15 4.10 -13.30
CA VAL A 146 28.86 3.07 -12.30
C VAL A 146 30.14 2.28 -11.97
N PRO A 147 30.59 2.25 -10.71
CA PRO A 147 31.71 1.41 -10.30
C PRO A 147 31.44 -0.07 -10.61
N GLU A 148 32.48 -0.81 -11.02
CA GLU A 148 32.31 -2.20 -11.41
C GLU A 148 31.75 -3.06 -10.29
N GLU A 149 32.20 -2.85 -9.04
CA GLU A 149 31.70 -3.56 -7.86
C GLU A 149 30.20 -3.30 -7.57
N ALA A 150 29.66 -2.16 -7.98
CA ALA A 150 28.24 -1.83 -7.81
C ALA A 150 27.34 -2.56 -8.81
N LYS A 151 27.91 -3.07 -9.92
CA LYS A 151 27.17 -3.85 -10.91
C LYS A 151 26.91 -5.30 -10.46
N HIS A 152 27.60 -5.76 -9.42
CA HIS A 152 27.55 -7.14 -8.96
C HIS A 152 26.91 -7.29 -7.59
N GLY A 153 26.09 -8.33 -7.45
CA GLY A 153 25.43 -8.70 -6.21
C GLY A 153 25.01 -10.15 -6.21
N LEU A 154 24.07 -10.46 -5.34
CA LEU A 154 23.43 -11.76 -5.23
C LEU A 154 21.94 -11.65 -5.50
N THR A 155 21.39 -12.49 -6.35
CA THR A 155 19.98 -12.89 -6.27
C THR A 155 19.87 -13.90 -5.14
N TRP A 156 18.88 -13.76 -4.28
CA TRP A 156 18.63 -14.75 -3.24
C TRP A 156 17.17 -15.16 -3.17
N GLN A 157 16.96 -16.38 -2.71
CA GLN A 157 15.66 -16.91 -2.36
C GLN A 157 15.70 -17.55 -0.98
N MET A 158 14.68 -17.28 -0.18
CA MET A 158 14.42 -17.92 1.09
C MET A 158 13.08 -18.63 1.05
N LYS A 159 13.06 -19.90 1.45
CA LYS A 159 11.83 -20.67 1.64
C LYS A 159 11.64 -21.00 3.12
N PHE A 160 10.42 -20.87 3.59
CA PHE A 160 9.98 -21.27 4.92
C PHE A 160 8.93 -22.36 4.81
N ASP A 161 8.87 -23.24 5.81
CA ASP A 161 7.73 -24.13 5.97
C ASP A 161 6.49 -23.30 6.30
N SER A 162 5.37 -23.58 5.64
CA SER A 162 4.14 -22.82 5.76
C SER A 162 2.95 -23.78 5.87
N PRO A 163 2.55 -24.16 7.10
CA PRO A 163 1.44 -25.09 7.33
C PRO A 163 0.08 -24.50 6.90
N ASP A 164 -0.90 -25.38 6.66
CA ASP A 164 -2.19 -25.01 6.07
C ASP A 164 -3.02 -24.06 6.94
N ASP A 165 -2.80 -24.07 8.25
CA ASP A 165 -3.48 -23.19 9.22
C ASP A 165 -2.87 -21.80 9.35
N GLU A 166 -1.91 -21.45 8.50
CA GLU A 166 -1.23 -20.17 8.51
C GLU A 166 -1.77 -19.23 7.45
N SER A 167 -1.98 -17.98 7.83
CA SER A 167 -2.43 -16.88 6.98
C SER A 167 -1.40 -15.74 7.00
N PHE A 168 -1.25 -15.03 5.86
CA PHE A 168 -0.28 -13.95 5.71
C PHE A 168 -0.95 -12.65 5.26
N TYR A 169 -0.49 -11.53 5.81
CA TYR A 169 -1.02 -10.19 5.57
C TYR A 169 0.10 -9.18 5.38
N GLY A 170 -0.20 -8.04 4.76
CA GLY A 170 0.77 -6.97 4.59
C GLY A 170 1.26 -6.81 3.16
N LEU A 171 2.58 -6.63 2.97
CA LEU A 171 3.25 -6.38 1.68
C LEU A 171 2.91 -5.03 1.02
N GLY A 172 2.19 -4.13 1.70
CA GLY A 172 1.74 -2.84 1.16
C GLY A 172 0.35 -2.91 0.53
N GLN A 173 0.09 -2.09 -0.49
CA GLN A 173 -1.18 -2.08 -1.22
C GLN A 173 -1.03 -2.68 -2.62
N HIS A 174 -1.97 -3.56 -3.00
CA HIS A 174 -2.04 -4.20 -4.31
C HIS A 174 -3.47 -4.14 -4.83
N GLN A 175 -3.66 -4.05 -6.16
CA GLN A 175 -4.98 -3.97 -6.78
C GLN A 175 -5.60 -5.36 -6.90
N SER A 176 -6.04 -5.91 -5.77
CA SER A 176 -6.60 -7.26 -5.65
C SER A 176 -7.70 -7.26 -4.58
N GLU A 177 -8.73 -8.07 -4.76
CA GLU A 177 -9.75 -8.33 -3.72
C GLU A 177 -9.29 -9.41 -2.71
N GLU A 178 -8.05 -9.87 -2.79
CA GLU A 178 -7.46 -10.88 -1.92
C GLU A 178 -6.83 -10.23 -0.69
N PHE A 179 -7.31 -10.56 0.50
CA PHE A 179 -6.76 -10.04 1.75
C PHE A 179 -5.66 -10.95 2.31
N ASN A 180 -5.94 -12.28 2.39
CA ASN A 180 -4.96 -13.26 2.84
C ASN A 180 -4.03 -13.65 1.69
N MET A 181 -2.74 -13.43 1.87
CA MET A 181 -1.70 -13.67 0.87
C MET A 181 -1.20 -15.13 0.85
N LYS A 182 -1.76 -16.02 1.69
CA LYS A 182 -1.41 -17.44 1.69
C LYS A 182 -1.65 -18.09 0.34
N GLY A 183 -0.61 -18.70 -0.23
CA GLY A 183 -0.70 -19.35 -1.54
C GLY A 183 -0.75 -18.40 -2.75
N LYS A 184 -0.84 -17.10 -2.52
CA LYS A 184 -0.80 -16.08 -3.58
C LYS A 184 0.64 -15.77 -3.96
N ASN A 185 0.82 -15.01 -5.02
CA ASN A 185 2.11 -14.47 -5.41
C ASN A 185 2.01 -12.97 -5.65
N GLU A 186 2.98 -12.24 -5.17
CA GLU A 186 3.09 -10.80 -5.41
C GLU A 186 4.48 -10.41 -5.90
N ASP A 187 4.47 -9.61 -6.95
CA ASP A 187 5.64 -8.91 -7.45
C ASP A 187 5.78 -7.59 -6.70
N LEU A 188 6.86 -7.42 -5.96
CA LEU A 188 7.05 -6.28 -5.07
C LEU A 188 7.94 -5.23 -5.72
N PHE A 189 7.30 -4.26 -6.34
CA PHE A 189 7.91 -3.06 -6.92
C PHE A 189 6.93 -1.90 -6.87
N GLN A 190 7.44 -0.68 -6.85
CA GLN A 190 6.62 0.51 -6.83
C GLN A 190 6.04 0.80 -8.22
N TYR A 191 4.74 1.12 -8.26
CA TYR A 191 4.02 1.41 -9.49
C TYR A 191 2.81 2.30 -9.18
N ASN A 192 2.32 3.06 -10.14
CA ASN A 192 1.04 3.75 -10.00
C ASN A 192 -0.06 2.74 -9.62
N THR A 193 -0.81 2.99 -8.55
CA THR A 193 -1.79 2.09 -7.92
C THR A 193 -1.22 0.94 -7.08
N LYS A 194 0.10 0.85 -6.92
CA LYS A 194 0.75 -0.23 -6.19
C LYS A 194 1.87 0.30 -5.29
N VAL A 195 1.83 -0.04 -4.02
CA VAL A 195 2.92 0.22 -3.05
C VAL A 195 3.39 -1.09 -2.48
N SER A 196 4.70 -1.34 -2.55
CA SER A 196 5.30 -2.59 -2.10
C SER A 196 6.17 -2.35 -0.87
N ILE A 197 5.84 -3.03 0.23
CA ILE A 197 6.56 -2.97 1.49
C ILE A 197 7.09 -4.38 1.79
N PRO A 198 8.41 -4.56 2.04
CA PRO A 198 9.02 -5.87 2.26
C PRO A 198 8.76 -6.37 3.69
N PHE A 199 7.50 -6.35 4.13
CA PHE A 199 7.07 -6.76 5.45
C PHE A 199 5.76 -7.56 5.38
N VAL A 200 5.77 -8.75 5.98
CA VAL A 200 4.63 -9.66 6.06
C VAL A 200 4.40 -10.09 7.50
N LEU A 201 3.14 -10.22 7.89
CA LEU A 201 2.70 -10.69 9.19
C LEU A 201 1.94 -12.02 9.06
N SER A 202 2.09 -12.89 10.06
CA SER A 202 1.36 -14.17 10.16
C SER A 202 0.30 -14.10 11.27
N ASN A 203 -0.85 -14.78 11.05
CA ASN A 203 -1.85 -15.03 12.11
C ASN A 203 -1.27 -15.77 13.33
N LYS A 204 -0.02 -16.24 13.24
CA LYS A 204 0.73 -16.84 14.35
C LYS A 204 1.50 -15.81 15.21
N ASN A 205 1.19 -14.53 15.06
CA ASN A 205 1.75 -13.40 15.82
C ASN A 205 3.25 -13.22 15.63
N TYR A 206 3.72 -13.32 14.40
CA TYR A 206 5.08 -12.91 14.03
C TYR A 206 5.08 -12.12 12.73
N GLY A 207 6.17 -11.41 12.47
CA GLY A 207 6.42 -10.71 11.22
C GLY A 207 7.82 -11.00 10.68
N ILE A 208 7.96 -10.85 9.35
CA ILE A 208 9.24 -10.92 8.64
C ILE A 208 9.41 -9.63 7.87
N LEU A 209 10.47 -8.88 8.18
CA LEU A 209 10.91 -7.71 7.43
C LEU A 209 12.25 -8.05 6.76
N TRP A 210 12.34 -7.96 5.42
CA TRP A 210 13.62 -8.18 4.74
C TRP A 210 14.22 -6.88 4.21
N ASP A 211 15.50 -6.69 4.48
CA ASP A 211 16.24 -5.47 4.12
C ASP A 211 16.81 -5.56 2.70
N SER A 212 15.91 -5.41 1.74
CA SER A 212 16.21 -5.36 0.31
C SER A 212 15.36 -4.29 -0.37
N TYR A 213 16.01 -3.46 -1.19
CA TYR A 213 15.36 -2.37 -1.95
C TYR A 213 15.10 -2.73 -3.40
N SER A 214 15.57 -3.87 -3.83
CA SER A 214 15.43 -4.41 -5.18
C SER A 214 14.01 -4.91 -5.45
N TYR A 215 13.73 -5.21 -6.70
CA TYR A 215 12.54 -5.99 -7.05
C TYR A 215 12.52 -7.30 -6.28
N CYS A 216 11.41 -7.58 -5.60
CA CYS A 216 11.21 -8.80 -4.83
C CYS A 216 9.97 -9.56 -5.28
N ARG A 217 9.88 -10.83 -4.93
CA ARG A 217 8.70 -11.68 -5.11
C ARG A 217 8.34 -12.37 -3.80
N PHE A 218 7.04 -12.44 -3.53
CA PHE A 218 6.50 -13.14 -2.38
C PHE A 218 5.53 -14.23 -2.83
N GLY A 219 5.60 -15.42 -2.21
CA GLY A 219 4.64 -16.49 -2.40
C GLY A 219 5.10 -17.55 -3.38
N ASN A 220 4.54 -17.59 -4.59
CA ASN A 220 4.91 -18.57 -5.61
C ASN A 220 6.19 -18.13 -6.34
N PRO A 221 7.26 -18.96 -6.37
CA PRO A 221 8.49 -18.61 -7.07
C PRO A 221 8.42 -18.82 -8.58
N ASN A 222 7.38 -19.50 -9.10
CA ASN A 222 7.28 -19.82 -10.51
C ASN A 222 7.00 -18.59 -11.36
N ASP A 223 7.68 -18.46 -12.48
CA ASP A 223 7.43 -17.40 -13.44
C ASP A 223 6.08 -17.58 -14.15
N TYR A 224 5.45 -16.48 -14.52
CA TYR A 224 4.30 -16.47 -15.41
C TYR A 224 4.77 -16.66 -16.86
N LEU A 225 4.47 -17.83 -17.41
CA LEU A 225 4.87 -18.23 -18.75
C LEU A 225 3.84 -17.78 -19.80
N GLN A 226 4.29 -17.59 -21.02
CA GLN A 226 3.39 -17.47 -22.18
C GLN A 226 2.51 -18.72 -22.32
N LEU A 227 1.28 -18.58 -22.80
CA LEU A 227 0.32 -19.68 -22.91
C LEU A 227 0.87 -20.87 -23.67
N ASN A 228 1.57 -20.65 -24.79
CA ASN A 228 2.14 -21.72 -25.63
C ASN A 228 3.27 -22.51 -24.92
N ARG A 229 3.85 -21.98 -23.85
CA ARG A 229 4.85 -22.69 -23.04
C ARG A 229 4.21 -23.65 -22.06
N ALA A 230 3.16 -23.23 -21.36
CA ALA A 230 2.46 -24.03 -20.35
C ALA A 230 1.39 -24.96 -20.96
N PHE A 231 0.77 -24.54 -22.05
CA PHE A 231 -0.34 -25.27 -22.69
C PHE A 231 -0.03 -25.68 -24.13
N ARG A 232 -0.73 -26.73 -24.60
CA ARG A 232 -0.93 -26.96 -26.03
C ARG A 232 -2.12 -26.10 -26.46
N LEU A 233 -1.93 -25.34 -27.55
CA LEU A 233 -2.93 -24.46 -28.10
C LEU A 233 -3.62 -25.10 -29.29
N TYR A 234 -4.90 -24.77 -29.46
CA TYR A 234 -5.73 -25.19 -30.57
C TYR A 234 -6.58 -24.03 -31.04
N ASP A 235 -6.79 -23.91 -32.36
CA ASP A 235 -7.68 -22.89 -32.93
C ASP A 235 -9.15 -23.15 -32.57
N LYS A 236 -10.04 -22.28 -33.01
CA LYS A 236 -11.48 -22.41 -32.75
C LYS A 236 -12.10 -23.64 -33.44
N GLN A 237 -11.48 -24.23 -34.44
CA GLN A 237 -11.89 -25.47 -35.09
C GLN A 237 -11.31 -26.71 -34.38
N GLY A 238 -10.40 -26.56 -33.47
CA GLY A 238 -9.75 -27.65 -32.75
C GLY A 238 -8.44 -28.13 -33.37
N ASN A 239 -7.91 -27.45 -34.39
CA ASN A 239 -6.61 -27.77 -34.99
C ASN A 239 -5.50 -27.27 -34.06
N ARG A 240 -4.45 -28.12 -33.91
CA ARG A 240 -3.33 -27.84 -33.01
C ARG A 240 -2.37 -26.80 -33.59
N GLY A 241 -1.88 -25.90 -32.78
CA GLY A 241 -0.78 -24.98 -33.09
C GLY A 241 -0.94 -23.60 -32.43
N HIS A 242 -2.09 -23.00 -32.56
CA HIS A 242 -2.35 -21.61 -32.16
C HIS A 242 -3.82 -21.40 -31.72
N LEU A 243 -4.12 -20.27 -31.13
CA LEU A 243 -5.46 -19.75 -30.92
C LEU A 243 -5.90 -18.93 -32.15
N THR A 244 -7.17 -18.66 -32.29
CA THR A 244 -7.71 -17.77 -33.34
C THR A 244 -7.96 -16.38 -32.78
N GLY A 245 -7.31 -15.34 -33.31
CA GLY A 245 -7.62 -13.93 -33.07
C GLY A 245 -8.52 -13.37 -34.15
N THR A 246 -9.66 -12.80 -33.76
CA THR A 246 -10.57 -12.09 -34.66
C THR A 246 -10.63 -10.62 -34.23
N TYR A 247 -10.26 -9.74 -35.15
CA TYR A 247 -10.19 -8.29 -34.93
C TYR A 247 -11.22 -7.61 -35.84
N ILE A 248 -12.07 -6.77 -35.25
CA ILE A 248 -13.07 -5.98 -35.99
C ILE A 248 -12.95 -4.53 -35.54
N ASP A 249 -12.50 -3.63 -36.39
CA ASP A 249 -12.38 -2.22 -36.06
C ASP A 249 -13.74 -1.50 -36.18
N ARG A 250 -13.78 -0.23 -35.73
CA ARG A 250 -15.00 0.59 -35.77
C ARG A 250 -15.53 0.89 -37.16
N THR A 251 -14.74 0.62 -38.22
CA THR A 251 -15.17 0.75 -39.60
C THR A 251 -15.79 -0.54 -40.16
N GLY A 252 -15.77 -1.62 -39.38
CA GLY A 252 -16.21 -2.94 -39.77
C GLY A 252 -15.14 -3.76 -40.50
N ARG A 253 -13.91 -3.27 -40.60
CA ARG A 253 -12.82 -4.04 -41.18
C ARG A 253 -12.54 -5.24 -40.28
N LYS A 254 -12.56 -6.44 -40.86
CA LYS A 254 -12.31 -7.69 -40.15
C LYS A 254 -10.99 -8.32 -40.55
N LEU A 255 -10.22 -8.72 -39.54
CA LEU A 255 -9.00 -9.52 -39.71
C LEU A 255 -9.09 -10.76 -38.82
N VAL A 256 -8.68 -11.90 -39.35
CA VAL A 256 -8.54 -13.15 -38.61
C VAL A 256 -7.11 -13.63 -38.79
N ARG A 257 -6.47 -14.00 -37.67
CA ARG A 257 -5.12 -14.54 -37.71
C ARG A 257 -4.87 -15.55 -36.60
N ASP A 258 -3.76 -16.26 -36.74
CA ASP A 258 -3.25 -17.20 -35.77
C ASP A 258 -2.52 -16.49 -34.64
N GLU A 259 -2.80 -16.89 -33.39
CA GLU A 259 -2.17 -16.35 -32.20
C GLU A 259 -1.46 -17.47 -31.43
N ASP A 260 -0.14 -17.46 -31.44
CA ASP A 260 0.68 -18.44 -30.70
C ASP A 260 0.78 -18.11 -29.19
N SER A 261 0.49 -16.88 -28.81
CA SER A 261 0.26 -16.41 -27.44
C SER A 261 -0.48 -15.08 -27.48
N ILE A 262 -1.10 -14.69 -26.36
CA ILE A 262 -1.71 -13.37 -26.20
C ILE A 262 -0.72 -12.51 -25.40
N TYR A 263 -0.05 -11.58 -26.09
CA TYR A 263 1.15 -10.96 -25.56
C TYR A 263 1.33 -9.52 -26.07
N TYR A 264 0.40 -8.65 -25.70
CA TYR A 264 0.39 -7.25 -26.09
C TYR A 264 0.44 -6.39 -24.81
N GLU A 265 1.46 -6.65 -23.96
CA GLU A 265 1.50 -6.15 -22.57
C GLU A 265 2.25 -4.82 -22.44
N TYR A 266 3.19 -4.54 -23.32
CA TYR A 266 4.11 -3.40 -23.20
C TYR A 266 4.16 -2.61 -24.49
N GLY A 267 3.10 -1.90 -24.76
CA GLY A 267 3.12 -0.93 -25.83
C GLY A 267 3.59 0.41 -25.29
N THR A 268 4.86 0.65 -25.19
CA THR A 268 5.28 2.02 -25.03
C THR A 268 5.15 2.73 -26.36
N PRO A 269 4.34 3.77 -26.44
CA PRO A 269 4.36 4.71 -27.54
C PRO A 269 5.54 5.67 -27.41
N ALA A 270 6.67 5.17 -26.95
CA ALA A 270 7.85 5.99 -26.92
C ALA A 270 8.20 6.35 -28.35
N LYS A 271 8.39 7.62 -28.60
CA LYS A 271 8.99 8.11 -29.84
C LYS A 271 10.43 7.58 -30.01
N SER A 272 11.03 6.98 -28.95
CA SER A 272 12.36 6.39 -29.02
C SER A 272 12.30 4.95 -29.52
N GLU A 273 13.20 4.61 -30.44
CA GLU A 273 13.41 3.23 -30.91
C GLU A 273 13.77 2.24 -29.78
N ILE A 274 14.30 2.70 -28.66
CA ILE A 274 14.74 1.87 -27.53
C ILE A 274 13.56 1.19 -26.87
N ALA A 275 12.48 1.92 -26.62
CA ALA A 275 11.27 1.33 -26.06
C ALA A 275 10.55 0.39 -27.05
N LEU A 276 10.75 0.58 -28.35
CA LEU A 276 10.23 -0.30 -29.41
C LEU A 276 11.09 -1.54 -29.62
N LYS A 277 12.34 -1.53 -29.19
CA LYS A 277 13.29 -2.67 -29.31
C LYS A 277 13.19 -3.68 -28.19
N THR A 278 12.25 -3.53 -27.27
CA THR A 278 12.09 -4.52 -26.21
C THR A 278 11.62 -5.84 -26.81
N ASP A 279 12.32 -6.92 -26.53
CA ASP A 279 11.96 -8.27 -26.98
C ASP A 279 10.61 -8.76 -26.44
N ASN A 280 10.03 -8.00 -25.52
CA ASN A 280 8.72 -8.25 -24.96
C ASN A 280 7.55 -7.74 -25.82
N GLY A 281 7.87 -7.33 -27.01
CA GLY A 281 7.03 -7.35 -28.19
C GLY A 281 5.70 -6.68 -28.21
N GLY A 282 5.18 -6.19 -27.13
CA GLY A 282 3.92 -5.51 -26.99
C GLY A 282 3.22 -5.18 -28.32
N ILE A 283 3.04 -3.90 -28.58
CA ILE A 283 2.36 -3.39 -29.80
C ILE A 283 2.95 -3.87 -31.13
N LYS A 284 4.21 -4.32 -31.19
CA LYS A 284 4.82 -4.84 -32.42
C LYS A 284 4.00 -5.94 -33.09
N ASN A 285 3.31 -6.74 -32.31
CA ASN A 285 2.56 -7.91 -32.78
C ASN A 285 1.14 -7.58 -33.19
N PHE A 286 0.68 -6.35 -32.99
CA PHE A 286 -0.62 -5.94 -33.51
C PHE A 286 -0.67 -5.92 -35.02
N PRO A 287 -1.84 -6.21 -35.62
CA PRO A 287 -2.01 -6.16 -37.07
C PRO A 287 -1.66 -4.78 -37.63
N LYS A 288 -0.72 -4.70 -38.56
CA LYS A 288 -0.31 -3.42 -39.18
C LYS A 288 -1.49 -2.70 -39.81
N GLY A 289 -1.61 -1.40 -39.57
CA GLY A 289 -2.64 -0.56 -40.13
C GLY A 289 -4.07 -0.84 -39.63
N PHE A 290 -4.20 -1.62 -38.56
CA PHE A 290 -5.50 -1.88 -37.91
C PHE A 290 -5.74 -0.83 -36.82
N GLN A 291 -6.95 -0.25 -36.80
CA GLN A 291 -7.32 0.74 -35.78
C GLN A 291 -7.83 0.03 -34.50
N LEU A 292 -7.06 0.10 -33.44
CA LEU A 292 -7.40 -0.56 -32.18
C LEU A 292 -8.43 0.20 -31.35
N ALA A 293 -8.37 1.54 -31.35
CA ALA A 293 -9.34 2.35 -30.61
C ALA A 293 -10.79 2.05 -31.04
N GLY A 294 -11.58 1.53 -30.13
CA GLY A 294 -12.96 1.13 -30.38
C GLY A 294 -13.11 -0.15 -31.21
N ALA A 295 -12.08 -0.95 -31.33
CA ALA A 295 -12.17 -2.29 -31.94
C ALA A 295 -12.83 -3.30 -31.00
N ASN A 296 -13.37 -4.37 -31.60
CA ASN A 296 -13.76 -5.60 -30.89
C ASN A 296 -12.75 -6.69 -31.24
N VAL A 297 -12.08 -7.21 -30.25
CA VAL A 297 -11.11 -8.28 -30.40
C VAL A 297 -11.59 -9.52 -29.66
N LEU A 298 -11.53 -10.66 -30.34
CA LEU A 298 -11.96 -11.94 -29.79
C LEU A 298 -10.85 -12.95 -29.99
N TYR A 299 -10.30 -13.47 -28.86
CA TYR A 299 -9.40 -14.61 -28.90
C TYR A 299 -10.18 -15.88 -28.55
N GLU A 300 -10.14 -16.88 -29.43
CA GLU A 300 -10.91 -18.11 -29.29
C GLU A 300 -10.06 -19.33 -29.61
N GLY A 301 -10.35 -20.42 -28.93
CA GLY A 301 -9.73 -21.72 -29.20
C GLY A 301 -9.77 -22.59 -27.97
N PHE A 302 -8.80 -23.52 -27.91
CA PHE A 302 -8.71 -24.41 -26.77
C PHE A 302 -7.30 -24.41 -26.23
N ILE A 303 -7.19 -24.56 -24.91
CA ILE A 303 -5.96 -24.79 -24.18
C ILE A 303 -5.98 -26.15 -23.52
N GLU A 304 -4.84 -26.85 -23.52
CA GLU A 304 -4.68 -28.18 -22.92
C GLU A 304 -3.41 -28.14 -22.06
N PRO A 305 -3.54 -28.29 -20.72
CA PRO A 305 -2.37 -28.33 -19.84
C PRO A 305 -1.41 -29.44 -20.24
N LYS A 306 -0.12 -29.10 -20.35
CA LYS A 306 0.94 -30.09 -20.66
C LYS A 306 1.12 -31.07 -19.50
N CYS A 307 1.66 -32.22 -19.78
CA CYS A 307 1.75 -33.31 -18.83
C CYS A 307 2.87 -33.16 -17.80
N CYS A 308 4.02 -32.62 -18.19
CA CYS A 308 5.20 -32.58 -17.35
C CYS A 308 5.93 -31.25 -17.50
N ASP A 309 6.60 -30.84 -16.45
CA ASP A 309 7.35 -29.59 -16.34
C ASP A 309 8.47 -29.51 -17.40
N GLY A 310 8.54 -28.40 -18.10
CA GLY A 310 9.62 -28.10 -19.05
C GLY A 310 9.70 -28.97 -20.31
N GLY A 311 8.64 -29.69 -20.68
CA GLY A 311 8.59 -30.49 -21.93
C GLY A 311 9.36 -31.80 -21.92
N ARG A 312 9.90 -32.23 -20.81
CA ARG A 312 10.52 -33.55 -20.63
C ARG A 312 9.53 -34.53 -20.02
N CYS A 313 8.60 -35.00 -20.82
CA CYS A 313 7.76 -36.11 -20.41
C CYS A 313 8.49 -37.44 -20.78
N ASP A 314 9.13 -38.05 -19.82
CA ASP A 314 9.70 -39.42 -19.97
C ASP A 314 8.61 -40.50 -19.90
N CYS A 315 7.35 -40.11 -19.89
CA CYS A 315 6.20 -41.01 -19.84
C CYS A 315 6.01 -41.71 -21.22
N LYS A 316 6.83 -42.61 -21.57
CA LYS A 316 6.71 -43.46 -22.80
C LYS A 316 5.29 -44.07 -23.01
N GLY A 317 4.28 -43.18 -23.20
CA GLY A 317 2.89 -43.55 -23.45
C GLY A 317 1.98 -43.77 -22.22
N ASN A 318 2.50 -44.04 -21.04
CA ASN A 318 1.73 -44.27 -19.80
C ASN A 318 1.88 -43.09 -18.79
N CYS A 319 1.33 -41.93 -19.16
CA CYS A 319 1.41 -40.75 -18.30
C CYS A 319 0.46 -40.84 -17.09
N GLN A 320 1.00 -40.92 -15.87
CA GLN A 320 0.25 -40.95 -14.63
C GLN A 320 -0.47 -39.62 -14.32
N CYS A 321 -0.14 -38.53 -15.01
CA CYS A 321 -0.72 -37.23 -14.79
C CYS A 321 -2.08 -36.96 -15.49
N LYS A 322 -2.57 -37.90 -16.31
CA LYS A 322 -3.88 -37.76 -16.96
C LYS A 322 -4.99 -37.85 -15.92
N GLY A 323 -5.85 -36.83 -15.90
CA GLY A 323 -6.92 -36.72 -14.92
C GLY A 323 -6.54 -35.98 -13.61
N LEU A 324 -5.25 -35.66 -13.44
CA LEU A 324 -4.82 -34.86 -12.27
C LEU A 324 -5.34 -33.43 -12.41
N LYS A 325 -6.08 -32.97 -11.41
CA LYS A 325 -6.57 -31.59 -11.30
C LYS A 325 -5.58 -30.75 -10.51
N GLU A 326 -5.17 -29.64 -11.08
CA GLU A 326 -4.21 -28.74 -10.48
C GLU A 326 -4.66 -27.29 -10.60
N LEU A 327 -4.25 -26.44 -9.64
CA LEU A 327 -4.54 -25.01 -9.60
C LEU A 327 -3.51 -24.26 -10.43
N TYR A 328 -3.98 -23.62 -11.51
CA TYR A 328 -3.20 -22.74 -12.36
C TYR A 328 -3.45 -21.30 -11.97
N GLN A 329 -2.39 -20.52 -11.76
CA GLN A 329 -2.45 -19.09 -11.45
C GLN A 329 -2.19 -18.30 -12.73
N PHE A 330 -3.16 -17.48 -13.12
CA PHE A 330 -3.10 -16.63 -14.31
C PHE A 330 -2.83 -15.18 -13.92
N ILE A 331 -2.14 -14.45 -14.81
CA ILE A 331 -2.08 -13.00 -14.80
C ILE A 331 -2.60 -12.48 -16.14
N LEU A 332 -3.57 -11.57 -16.06
CA LEU A 332 -4.15 -10.84 -17.18
C LEU A 332 -3.68 -9.40 -17.13
N TYR A 333 -2.94 -8.97 -18.14
CA TYR A 333 -2.51 -7.60 -18.33
C TYR A 333 -3.39 -6.93 -19.37
N TYR A 334 -4.06 -5.81 -19.03
CA TYR A 334 -5.06 -5.23 -19.92
C TYR A 334 -5.25 -3.72 -19.76
N SER A 335 -5.71 -3.10 -20.85
CA SER A 335 -6.40 -1.81 -20.90
C SER A 335 -7.64 -1.93 -21.78
N GLY A 336 -8.59 -1.00 -21.65
CA GLY A 336 -9.93 -1.13 -22.23
C GLY A 336 -10.79 -2.13 -21.47
N TYR A 337 -11.91 -2.56 -22.09
CA TYR A 337 -12.84 -3.54 -21.49
C TYR A 337 -12.43 -4.96 -21.82
N ILE A 338 -12.46 -5.84 -20.85
CA ILE A 338 -12.07 -7.24 -21.04
C ILE A 338 -12.93 -8.21 -20.22
N LYS A 339 -13.17 -9.40 -20.79
CA LYS A 339 -13.78 -10.56 -20.13
C LYS A 339 -13.01 -11.83 -20.50
N VAL A 340 -12.92 -12.77 -19.59
CA VAL A 340 -12.26 -14.07 -19.85
C VAL A 340 -13.19 -15.21 -19.46
N TYR A 341 -13.32 -16.17 -20.36
CA TYR A 341 -14.08 -17.41 -20.17
C TYR A 341 -13.17 -18.61 -20.33
N ILE A 342 -13.29 -19.59 -19.44
CA ILE A 342 -12.61 -20.89 -19.53
C ILE A 342 -13.67 -21.98 -19.36
N ASP A 343 -13.75 -22.88 -20.33
CA ASP A 343 -14.74 -23.97 -20.40
C ASP A 343 -16.20 -23.47 -20.29
N GLY A 344 -16.49 -22.32 -20.90
CA GLY A 344 -17.78 -21.66 -20.88
C GLY A 344 -18.12 -20.89 -19.59
N LYS A 345 -17.30 -21.01 -18.56
CA LYS A 345 -17.44 -20.28 -17.31
C LYS A 345 -16.73 -18.93 -17.39
N GLU A 346 -17.41 -17.85 -17.03
CA GLU A 346 -16.78 -16.56 -16.84
C GLU A 346 -15.84 -16.61 -15.62
N VAL A 347 -14.53 -16.53 -15.87
CA VAL A 347 -13.49 -16.56 -14.82
C VAL A 347 -12.97 -15.15 -14.51
N VAL A 348 -13.11 -14.23 -15.45
CA VAL A 348 -12.87 -12.79 -15.24
C VAL A 348 -14.09 -12.04 -15.73
N PRO A 349 -14.93 -11.48 -14.83
CA PRO A 349 -16.03 -10.58 -15.18
C PRO A 349 -15.51 -9.34 -15.90
N GLU A 350 -16.43 -8.62 -16.55
CA GLU A 350 -16.03 -7.39 -17.23
C GLU A 350 -15.25 -6.44 -16.31
N ARG A 351 -14.07 -6.05 -16.80
CA ARG A 351 -13.18 -5.09 -16.16
C ARG A 351 -12.79 -4.02 -17.16
N TRP A 352 -12.42 -2.86 -16.65
CA TRP A 352 -11.97 -1.75 -17.46
C TRP A 352 -10.75 -1.07 -16.84
N ARG A 353 -9.84 -0.58 -17.70
CA ARG A 353 -8.70 0.25 -17.32
C ARG A 353 -8.31 1.17 -18.45
N THR A 354 -7.73 2.34 -18.12
CA THR A 354 -7.21 3.24 -19.13
C THR A 354 -5.97 2.67 -19.82
N SER A 355 -5.68 3.16 -21.04
CA SER A 355 -4.49 2.75 -21.78
C SER A 355 -3.19 3.25 -21.16
N TRP A 356 -3.20 4.41 -20.52
CA TRP A 356 -2.01 4.99 -19.91
C TRP A 356 -1.67 4.42 -18.52
N ASN A 357 -2.61 3.73 -17.87
CA ASN A 357 -2.43 3.05 -16.59
C ASN A 357 -3.09 1.66 -16.62
N PRO A 358 -2.55 0.71 -17.41
CA PRO A 358 -3.11 -0.63 -17.53
C PRO A 358 -3.02 -1.39 -16.21
N ASN A 359 -3.88 -2.41 -16.04
CA ASN A 359 -3.90 -3.24 -14.84
C ASN A 359 -3.33 -4.63 -15.11
N ALA A 360 -2.74 -5.21 -14.08
CA ALA A 360 -2.34 -6.62 -14.03
C ALA A 360 -3.24 -7.33 -13.03
N TYR A 361 -4.23 -8.09 -13.51
CA TYR A 361 -5.20 -8.80 -12.68
C TYR A 361 -4.85 -10.28 -12.59
N LYS A 362 -4.81 -10.83 -11.36
CA LYS A 362 -4.50 -12.23 -11.09
C LYS A 362 -5.76 -13.01 -10.78
N PHE A 363 -5.87 -14.22 -11.31
CA PHE A 363 -6.98 -15.13 -11.04
C PHE A 363 -6.51 -16.60 -11.11
N GLU A 364 -7.29 -17.50 -10.55
CA GLU A 364 -6.95 -18.90 -10.40
C GLU A 364 -8.00 -19.81 -11.04
N VAL A 365 -7.56 -20.87 -11.73
CA VAL A 365 -8.45 -21.85 -12.33
C VAL A 365 -7.92 -23.26 -12.09
N THR A 366 -8.75 -24.11 -11.52
CA THR A 366 -8.43 -25.55 -11.41
C THR A 366 -8.67 -26.23 -12.76
N MET A 367 -7.65 -26.82 -13.34
CA MET A 367 -7.69 -27.49 -14.64
C MET A 367 -7.15 -28.91 -14.54
N GLU A 368 -7.69 -29.79 -15.36
CA GLU A 368 -7.27 -31.19 -15.44
C GLU A 368 -6.19 -31.36 -16.50
N LYS A 369 -5.05 -31.97 -16.15
CA LYS A 369 -3.95 -32.25 -17.10
C LYS A 369 -4.44 -33.09 -18.26
N LYS A 370 -3.99 -32.76 -19.49
CA LYS A 370 -4.40 -33.37 -20.75
C LYS A 370 -5.89 -33.26 -21.10
N LYS A 371 -6.65 -32.50 -20.38
CA LYS A 371 -8.02 -32.17 -20.76
C LYS A 371 -8.03 -30.84 -21.51
N ARG A 372 -8.56 -30.89 -22.72
CA ARG A 372 -8.76 -29.70 -23.53
C ARG A 372 -9.97 -28.92 -23.01
N VAL A 373 -9.81 -27.64 -22.78
CA VAL A 373 -10.87 -26.71 -22.37
C VAL A 373 -10.91 -25.50 -23.29
N GLN A 374 -12.09 -24.95 -23.52
CA GLN A 374 -12.26 -23.76 -24.33
C GLN A 374 -11.68 -22.53 -23.60
N LEU A 375 -10.93 -21.69 -24.33
CA LEU A 375 -10.55 -20.33 -23.91
C LEU A 375 -11.24 -19.34 -24.82
N ARG A 376 -11.87 -18.33 -24.24
CA ARG A 376 -12.43 -17.17 -24.94
C ARG A 376 -12.11 -15.91 -24.18
N ILE A 377 -11.56 -14.91 -24.87
CA ILE A 377 -11.32 -13.57 -24.34
C ILE A 377 -12.01 -12.56 -25.24
N GLU A 378 -12.87 -11.76 -24.67
CA GLU A 378 -13.51 -10.60 -25.29
C GLU A 378 -12.78 -9.34 -24.83
N TRP A 379 -12.23 -8.58 -25.77
CA TRP A 379 -11.45 -7.39 -25.48
C TRP A 379 -11.89 -6.21 -26.36
N GLN A 380 -12.10 -5.06 -25.74
CA GLN A 380 -12.46 -3.81 -26.42
C GLN A 380 -11.44 -2.72 -26.02
N PRO A 381 -10.39 -2.50 -26.82
CA PRO A 381 -9.48 -1.38 -26.62
C PRO A 381 -10.24 -0.04 -26.73
N ASP A 382 -10.01 0.88 -25.81
CA ASP A 382 -10.69 2.18 -25.77
C ASP A 382 -9.77 3.38 -26.04
N GLY A 383 -8.54 3.14 -26.47
CA GLY A 383 -7.55 4.16 -26.78
C GLY A 383 -6.64 3.81 -27.93
N GLY A 384 -5.79 4.76 -28.34
CA GLY A 384 -4.76 4.55 -29.35
C GLY A 384 -3.61 3.66 -28.90
N GLU A 385 -3.43 3.50 -27.61
CA GLU A 385 -2.57 2.54 -26.93
C GLU A 385 -3.44 1.42 -26.39
N ALA A 386 -2.96 0.20 -26.41
CA ALA A 386 -3.76 -0.93 -25.98
C ALA A 386 -2.88 -2.07 -25.46
N TYR A 387 -3.37 -2.75 -24.42
CA TYR A 387 -2.66 -3.84 -23.76
C TYR A 387 -3.61 -4.99 -23.55
N CYS A 388 -3.15 -6.19 -23.94
CA CYS A 388 -3.84 -7.43 -23.68
C CYS A 388 -2.82 -8.57 -23.64
N GLY A 389 -2.62 -9.18 -22.49
CA GLY A 389 -1.72 -10.31 -22.31
C GLY A 389 -2.28 -11.28 -21.29
N LEU A 390 -2.15 -12.57 -21.57
CA LEU A 390 -2.50 -13.63 -20.64
C LEU A 390 -1.33 -14.57 -20.48
N ARG A 391 -0.86 -14.69 -19.23
CA ARG A 391 0.21 -15.61 -18.86
C ARG A 391 -0.27 -16.53 -17.73
N VAL A 392 0.46 -17.60 -17.50
CA VAL A 392 0.12 -18.58 -16.48
C VAL A 392 1.36 -19.07 -15.76
N ALA A 393 1.31 -19.16 -14.43
CA ALA A 393 2.29 -19.87 -13.63
C ALA A 393 1.90 -21.34 -13.56
N GLU A 394 2.87 -22.24 -13.77
CA GLU A 394 2.66 -23.68 -13.63
C GLU A 394 2.30 -24.01 -12.18
N PRO A 395 1.45 -25.04 -11.95
CA PRO A 395 1.08 -25.47 -10.62
C PRO A 395 2.31 -25.85 -9.79
N ARG A 396 2.30 -25.49 -8.52
CA ARG A 396 3.32 -25.92 -7.57
C ARG A 396 3.14 -27.39 -7.23
N SER A 397 4.26 -28.12 -7.04
CA SER A 397 4.22 -29.46 -6.46
C SER A 397 3.62 -29.44 -5.04
N ASP A 398 3.20 -30.58 -4.51
CA ASP A 398 2.68 -30.69 -3.15
C ASP A 398 3.71 -30.20 -2.11
N GLU A 399 4.98 -30.49 -2.34
CA GLU A 399 6.07 -30.01 -1.49
C GLU A 399 6.18 -28.46 -1.53
N GLU A 400 6.10 -27.85 -2.70
CA GLU A 400 6.17 -26.39 -2.86
C GLU A 400 4.92 -25.65 -2.34
N ARG A 401 3.75 -26.31 -2.33
CA ARG A 401 2.51 -25.70 -1.76
C ARG A 401 2.62 -25.48 -0.26
N GLY A 402 3.34 -26.34 0.45
CA GLY A 402 3.63 -26.20 1.88
C GLY A 402 4.77 -25.22 2.21
N LYS A 403 5.24 -24.43 1.25
CA LYS A 403 6.33 -23.46 1.43
C LYS A 403 5.87 -22.04 1.15
N LEU A 404 6.44 -21.11 1.92
CA LEU A 404 6.43 -19.68 1.63
C LEU A 404 7.77 -19.32 1.00
N SER A 405 7.76 -18.67 -0.17
CA SER A 405 8.97 -18.18 -0.83
C SER A 405 9.06 -16.66 -0.75
N VAL A 406 10.25 -16.15 -0.40
CA VAL A 406 10.65 -14.75 -0.55
C VAL A 406 11.89 -14.73 -1.44
N TRP A 407 11.85 -13.93 -2.49
CA TRP A 407 12.92 -13.81 -3.47
C TRP A 407 13.27 -12.34 -3.70
N SER A 408 14.56 -12.03 -3.82
CA SER A 408 15.06 -10.70 -4.17
C SER A 408 15.98 -10.76 -5.37
N GLU A 409 15.79 -9.84 -6.31
CA GLU A 409 16.56 -9.82 -7.56
C GLU A 409 18.03 -9.51 -7.35
N MET A 410 18.33 -8.49 -6.52
CA MET A 410 19.70 -8.07 -6.24
C MET A 410 19.85 -7.53 -4.83
N ALA A 411 20.83 -8.06 -4.11
CA ALA A 411 21.26 -7.53 -2.81
C ALA A 411 22.73 -7.92 -2.57
N LYS A 412 23.35 -7.34 -1.55
CA LYS A 412 24.72 -7.72 -1.16
C LYS A 412 24.76 -9.04 -0.38
N ASP A 413 23.69 -9.33 0.36
CA ASP A 413 23.47 -10.58 1.12
C ASP A 413 21.96 -10.79 1.32
N MET A 414 21.57 -11.94 1.84
CA MET A 414 20.23 -12.19 2.38
C MET A 414 20.18 -11.59 3.79
N ASP A 415 19.17 -10.75 4.04
CA ASP A 415 19.05 -10.01 5.30
C ASP A 415 17.60 -9.86 5.68
N TYR A 416 17.19 -10.45 6.81
CA TYR A 416 15.81 -10.32 7.29
C TYR A 416 15.74 -10.25 8.81
N TYR A 417 14.68 -9.62 9.32
CA TYR A 417 14.34 -9.50 10.72
C TYR A 417 13.11 -10.34 11.02
N PHE A 418 13.23 -11.24 11.99
CA PHE A 418 12.13 -11.97 12.57
C PHE A 418 11.63 -11.22 13.80
N ILE A 419 10.34 -10.91 13.84
CA ILE A 419 9.68 -10.13 14.89
C ILE A 419 8.62 -11.00 15.55
N ALA A 420 8.77 -11.37 16.82
CA ALA A 420 7.77 -12.09 17.59
C ALA A 420 6.84 -11.11 18.33
N GLY A 421 5.59 -11.52 18.57
CA GLY A 421 4.64 -10.79 19.41
C GLY A 421 3.62 -11.71 20.06
N GLU A 422 2.95 -11.26 21.11
CA GLU A 422 1.79 -11.96 21.68
C GLU A 422 0.53 -11.76 20.84
N ASN A 423 0.52 -10.69 20.06
CA ASN A 423 -0.54 -10.30 19.12
C ASN A 423 0.05 -9.48 17.96
N LEU A 424 -0.77 -9.18 16.95
CA LEU A 424 -0.33 -8.45 15.77
C LEU A 424 0.04 -6.98 16.06
N ASP A 425 -0.54 -6.35 17.09
CA ASP A 425 -0.14 -4.99 17.50
C ASP A 425 1.31 -4.97 18.01
N GLN A 426 1.73 -5.96 18.78
CA GLN A 426 3.13 -6.08 19.24
C GLN A 426 4.09 -6.35 18.07
N VAL A 427 3.67 -7.12 17.06
CA VAL A 427 4.48 -7.33 15.84
C VAL A 427 4.68 -6.01 15.10
N ILE A 428 3.63 -5.19 14.96
CA ILE A 428 3.72 -3.86 14.35
C ILE A 428 4.58 -2.91 15.20
N SER A 429 4.48 -2.97 16.52
CA SER A 429 5.36 -2.20 17.41
C SER A 429 6.83 -2.61 17.25
N GLY A 430 7.10 -3.89 17.07
CA GLY A 430 8.44 -4.40 16.73
C GLY A 430 8.94 -3.85 15.38
N TYR A 431 8.09 -3.85 14.37
CA TYR A 431 8.40 -3.22 13.07
C TYR A 431 8.75 -1.74 13.24
N ARG A 432 7.96 -0.96 13.99
CA ARG A 432 8.22 0.47 14.22
C ARG A 432 9.43 0.73 15.13
N THR A 433 9.76 -0.20 16.01
CA THR A 433 11.02 -0.17 16.75
C THR A 433 12.21 -0.22 15.79
N LEU A 434 12.16 -1.08 14.78
CA LEU A 434 13.21 -1.18 13.76
C LEU A 434 13.21 0.02 12.81
N THR A 435 12.04 0.45 12.35
CA THR A 435 11.92 1.38 11.20
C THR A 435 11.60 2.82 11.60
N GLY A 436 11.41 3.10 12.87
CA GLY A 436 11.04 4.40 13.40
C GLY A 436 9.55 4.57 13.67
N LYS A 437 9.22 5.40 14.63
CA LYS A 437 7.85 5.72 15.03
C LYS A 437 7.11 6.46 13.92
N ALA A 438 5.79 6.23 13.81
CA ALA A 438 4.94 7.05 12.98
C ALA A 438 4.87 8.49 13.55
N SER A 439 4.97 9.49 12.68
CA SER A 439 4.77 10.88 13.07
C SER A 439 3.33 11.15 13.49
N LEU A 440 3.11 12.07 14.40
CA LEU A 440 1.77 12.58 14.71
C LEU A 440 1.41 13.69 13.72
N TYR A 441 0.37 13.47 12.95
CA TYR A 441 -0.06 14.41 11.91
C TYR A 441 -0.77 15.62 12.48
N PRO A 442 -0.82 16.74 11.74
CA PRO A 442 -1.71 17.84 12.10
C PRO A 442 -3.16 17.36 12.18
N LYS A 443 -3.92 17.87 13.16
CA LYS A 443 -5.31 17.43 13.41
C LYS A 443 -6.21 17.61 12.19
N TRP A 444 -6.03 18.67 11.41
CA TRP A 444 -6.78 18.96 10.19
C TRP A 444 -6.68 17.88 9.10
N VAL A 445 -5.61 17.09 9.10
CA VAL A 445 -5.43 15.96 8.15
C VAL A 445 -6.54 14.92 8.29
N LEU A 446 -7.15 14.82 9.48
CA LEU A 446 -8.23 13.86 9.75
C LEU A 446 -9.62 14.36 9.32
N GLY A 447 -9.74 15.63 8.95
CA GLY A 447 -10.95 16.22 8.38
C GLY A 447 -11.12 15.90 6.89
N PHE A 448 -12.06 16.58 6.23
CA PHE A 448 -12.32 16.40 4.81
C PHE A 448 -11.38 17.24 3.95
N TRP A 449 -10.94 16.68 2.82
CA TRP A 449 -10.12 17.35 1.80
C TRP A 449 -10.84 17.36 0.47
N GLN A 450 -10.98 18.52 -0.12
CA GLN A 450 -11.46 18.67 -1.46
C GLN A 450 -10.29 18.81 -2.43
N SER A 451 -10.25 17.91 -3.38
CA SER A 451 -9.29 17.86 -4.47
C SER A 451 -9.98 17.45 -5.76
N ARG A 452 -9.40 17.79 -6.88
CA ARG A 452 -9.75 17.28 -8.22
C ARG A 452 -8.58 17.45 -9.18
N GLU A 453 -8.54 16.71 -10.24
CA GLU A 453 -7.69 16.97 -11.38
C GLU A 453 -8.48 17.82 -12.38
N ARG A 454 -8.26 19.16 -12.39
CA ARG A 454 -7.55 19.97 -11.38
C ARG A 454 -8.20 21.35 -11.28
N TYR A 455 -7.93 22.07 -10.24
CA TYR A 455 -8.18 23.52 -10.18
C TYR A 455 -7.16 24.22 -11.07
N LYS A 456 -7.64 25.05 -11.97
CA LYS A 456 -6.81 25.69 -13.00
C LYS A 456 -6.43 27.12 -12.68
N THR A 457 -7.18 27.77 -11.78
CA THR A 457 -7.04 29.20 -11.46
C THR A 457 -7.16 29.44 -9.97
N GLN A 458 -6.65 30.60 -9.55
CA GLN A 458 -6.83 31.13 -8.21
C GLN A 458 -8.31 31.21 -7.82
N ASP A 459 -9.16 31.74 -8.73
CA ASP A 459 -10.60 31.89 -8.47
C ASP A 459 -11.32 30.55 -8.24
N GLU A 460 -10.89 29.48 -8.91
CA GLU A 460 -11.46 28.14 -8.70
C GLU A 460 -11.15 27.62 -7.29
N ILE A 461 -9.94 27.84 -6.78
CA ILE A 461 -9.52 27.45 -5.43
C ILE A 461 -10.35 28.23 -4.39
N GLU A 462 -10.33 29.55 -4.46
CA GLU A 462 -11.02 30.42 -3.50
C GLU A 462 -12.54 30.21 -3.56
N GLY A 463 -13.12 30.15 -4.76
CA GLY A 463 -14.54 29.97 -4.96
C GLY A 463 -15.07 28.62 -4.47
N THR A 464 -14.28 27.54 -4.62
CA THR A 464 -14.67 26.22 -4.11
C THR A 464 -14.71 26.20 -2.59
N LEU A 465 -13.69 26.72 -1.92
CA LEU A 465 -13.67 26.77 -0.46
C LEU A 465 -14.79 27.67 0.09
N ALA A 466 -15.02 28.83 -0.56
CA ALA A 466 -16.10 29.74 -0.19
C ALA A 466 -17.49 29.07 -0.31
N GLU A 467 -17.70 28.23 -1.32
CA GLU A 467 -18.97 27.53 -1.50
C GLU A 467 -19.18 26.44 -0.43
N PHE A 468 -18.13 25.74 0.04
CA PHE A 468 -18.23 24.84 1.19
C PHE A 468 -18.67 25.62 2.45
N ARG A 469 -18.05 26.76 2.75
CA ARG A 469 -18.40 27.61 3.90
C ARG A 469 -19.83 28.13 3.80
N LYS A 470 -20.23 28.62 2.65
CA LYS A 470 -21.60 29.11 2.38
C LYS A 470 -22.66 28.03 2.60
N ARG A 471 -22.35 26.77 2.32
CA ARG A 471 -23.24 25.62 2.50
C ARG A 471 -23.16 25.00 3.87
N HIS A 472 -22.28 25.49 4.75
CA HIS A 472 -22.01 24.89 6.05
C HIS A 472 -21.64 23.41 5.97
N ILE A 473 -20.84 23.06 4.97
CA ILE A 473 -20.27 21.72 4.77
C ILE A 473 -18.84 21.73 5.31
N PRO A 474 -18.50 20.85 6.25
CA PRO A 474 -17.17 20.81 6.83
C PRO A 474 -16.07 20.56 5.78
N ILE A 475 -14.95 21.27 5.94
CA ILE A 475 -13.73 21.05 5.14
C ILE A 475 -12.54 21.67 5.86
N ASP A 476 -11.40 20.96 5.85
CA ASP A 476 -10.12 21.48 6.32
C ASP A 476 -9.17 21.86 5.19
N ASN A 477 -9.09 21.09 4.12
CA ASN A 477 -8.00 21.21 3.15
C ASN A 477 -8.52 21.32 1.72
N ILE A 478 -8.02 22.32 0.99
CA ILE A 478 -8.17 22.43 -0.45
C ILE A 478 -6.82 22.15 -1.11
N VAL A 479 -6.83 21.36 -2.19
CA VAL A 479 -5.61 20.81 -2.78
C VAL A 479 -5.38 21.37 -4.18
N GLN A 480 -4.22 21.98 -4.39
CA GLN A 480 -3.71 22.35 -5.70
C GLN A 480 -2.96 21.18 -6.31
N ASP A 481 -3.49 20.61 -7.35
CA ASP A 481 -2.89 19.54 -8.12
C ASP A 481 -1.84 20.07 -9.11
N TRP A 482 -1.24 19.18 -9.89
CA TRP A 482 -0.19 19.48 -10.86
C TRP A 482 -0.56 20.56 -11.90
N ASN A 483 0.42 21.02 -12.69
CA ASN A 483 0.26 21.99 -13.78
C ASN A 483 -0.28 23.37 -13.31
N TYR A 484 0.14 23.81 -12.11
CA TYR A 484 -0.05 25.21 -11.69
C TYR A 484 1.05 26.15 -12.21
N TRP A 485 2.14 25.59 -12.75
CA TRP A 485 3.28 26.25 -13.36
C TRP A 485 3.01 26.62 -14.81
N PRO A 486 3.84 27.49 -15.45
CA PRO A 486 3.82 27.71 -16.89
C PRO A 486 4.01 26.40 -17.65
N GLU A 487 3.35 26.21 -18.79
CA GLU A 487 3.24 24.92 -19.49
C GLU A 487 4.59 24.19 -19.69
N ASP A 488 5.63 24.94 -20.04
CA ASP A 488 6.99 24.43 -20.29
C ASP A 488 7.92 24.47 -19.07
N GLN A 489 7.39 24.66 -17.85
CA GLN A 489 8.16 24.93 -16.62
C GLN A 489 7.89 23.92 -15.50
N TRP A 490 7.61 22.65 -15.82
CA TRP A 490 7.47 21.62 -14.79
C TRP A 490 8.75 21.49 -13.97
N GLY A 491 8.65 21.58 -12.64
CA GLY A 491 9.78 21.60 -11.71
C GLY A 491 10.32 22.98 -11.37
N SER A 492 9.78 24.07 -11.95
CA SER A 492 10.13 25.44 -11.55
C SER A 492 9.62 25.81 -10.15
N HIS A 493 8.60 25.11 -9.65
CA HIS A 493 7.88 25.42 -8.41
C HIS A 493 7.29 26.84 -8.37
N GLN A 494 6.84 27.36 -9.51
CA GLN A 494 6.30 28.72 -9.65
C GLN A 494 4.88 28.67 -10.18
N PHE A 495 4.01 29.52 -9.62
CA PHE A 495 2.66 29.71 -10.15
C PHE A 495 2.69 30.44 -11.49
N GLU A 496 1.88 30.01 -12.44
CA GLU A 496 1.65 30.66 -13.72
C GLU A 496 0.82 31.94 -13.49
N ALA A 497 1.41 33.13 -13.84
CA ALA A 497 0.89 34.42 -13.40
C ALA A 497 -0.48 34.80 -13.99
N SER A 498 -0.84 34.30 -15.20
CA SER A 498 -2.15 34.61 -15.78
C SER A 498 -3.30 33.85 -15.10
N ARG A 499 -3.00 32.69 -14.55
CA ARG A 499 -3.98 31.83 -13.83
C ARG A 499 -3.98 32.08 -12.34
N TYR A 500 -2.85 32.46 -11.79
CA TYR A 500 -2.64 32.77 -10.37
C TYR A 500 -2.00 34.15 -10.23
N PRO A 501 -2.77 35.23 -10.44
CA PRO A 501 -2.21 36.60 -10.51
C PRO A 501 -1.65 37.07 -9.16
N ASN A 502 -2.16 36.57 -8.04
CA ASN A 502 -1.67 36.89 -6.71
C ASN A 502 -1.71 35.66 -5.78
N PRO A 503 -0.74 34.73 -5.88
CA PRO A 503 -0.73 33.53 -5.05
C PRO A 503 -0.72 33.81 -3.55
N GLN A 504 -0.06 34.88 -3.07
CA GLN A 504 -0.07 35.25 -1.66
C GLN A 504 -1.50 35.58 -1.20
N GLN A 505 -2.21 36.41 -1.95
CA GLN A 505 -3.61 36.74 -1.61
C GLN A 505 -4.51 35.50 -1.64
N MET A 506 -4.31 34.59 -2.60
CA MET A 506 -5.05 33.32 -2.64
C MET A 506 -4.85 32.52 -1.36
N LEU A 507 -3.59 32.35 -0.92
CA LEU A 507 -3.27 31.63 0.31
C LEU A 507 -3.84 32.33 1.55
N ASP A 508 -3.74 33.68 1.62
CA ASP A 508 -4.32 34.46 2.69
C ASP A 508 -5.86 34.28 2.77
N ASN A 509 -6.54 34.30 1.61
CA ASN A 509 -7.98 34.09 1.52
C ASN A 509 -8.38 32.66 1.94
N VAL A 510 -7.61 31.64 1.57
CA VAL A 510 -7.82 30.27 2.02
C VAL A 510 -7.74 30.19 3.55
N HIS A 511 -6.70 30.79 4.15
CA HIS A 511 -6.55 30.78 5.62
C HIS A 511 -7.58 31.65 6.34
N GLN A 512 -8.01 32.79 5.77
CA GLN A 512 -9.11 33.59 6.31
C GLN A 512 -10.45 32.82 6.34
N MET A 513 -10.64 31.92 5.37
CA MET A 513 -11.77 30.98 5.36
C MET A 513 -11.53 29.73 6.22
N HIS A 514 -10.49 29.73 7.07
CA HIS A 514 -10.10 28.59 7.91
C HIS A 514 -9.81 27.30 7.13
N GLY A 515 -9.35 27.42 5.88
CA GLY A 515 -8.86 26.31 5.09
C GLY A 515 -7.37 26.10 5.27
N ARG A 516 -6.89 24.93 4.86
CA ARG A 516 -5.47 24.60 4.69
C ARG A 516 -5.19 24.41 3.19
N PHE A 517 -3.96 24.67 2.80
CA PHE A 517 -3.54 24.56 1.40
C PHE A 517 -2.44 23.53 1.21
N MET A 518 -2.76 22.49 0.47
CA MET A 518 -1.79 21.47 0.03
C MET A 518 -1.47 21.69 -1.44
N ILE A 519 -0.20 21.53 -1.83
CA ILE A 519 0.24 21.68 -3.20
C ILE A 519 1.01 20.45 -3.70
N SER A 520 0.74 20.08 -4.95
CA SER A 520 1.42 18.98 -5.63
C SER A 520 2.85 19.36 -6.00
N VAL A 521 3.80 18.50 -5.64
CA VAL A 521 5.22 18.62 -6.02
C VAL A 521 5.68 17.27 -6.53
N TRP A 522 6.29 17.28 -7.72
CA TRP A 522 6.83 16.09 -8.35
C TRP A 522 8.36 16.11 -8.28
N PRO A 523 9.04 14.98 -8.19
CA PRO A 523 10.49 14.91 -8.33
C PRO A 523 10.95 14.99 -9.79
N LYS A 524 10.10 15.46 -10.68
CA LYS A 524 10.26 15.57 -12.13
C LYS A 524 10.54 17.00 -12.54
N PHE A 525 11.46 17.19 -13.50
CA PHE A 525 11.87 18.49 -14.00
C PHE A 525 11.96 18.49 -15.52
N TYR A 526 11.47 19.54 -16.17
CA TYR A 526 11.78 19.81 -17.58
C TYR A 526 13.20 20.32 -17.74
N CYS A 527 13.91 19.85 -18.76
CA CYS A 527 15.34 20.12 -18.95
C CYS A 527 15.66 21.60 -19.21
N ASN A 528 14.68 22.39 -19.62
CA ASN A 528 14.84 23.84 -19.82
C ASN A 528 14.74 24.67 -18.54
N THR A 529 14.23 24.12 -17.44
CA THR A 529 14.09 24.85 -16.17
C THR A 529 15.43 25.11 -15.51
N ASP A 530 15.53 26.21 -14.78
CA ASP A 530 16.77 26.55 -14.06
C ASP A 530 17.04 25.58 -12.94
N ASN A 531 15.97 25.07 -12.27
CA ASN A 531 16.10 24.05 -11.26
C ASN A 531 16.70 22.74 -11.77
N TYR A 532 16.31 22.29 -12.99
CA TYR A 532 16.95 21.14 -13.64
C TYR A 532 18.42 21.38 -13.89
N LYS A 533 18.76 22.53 -14.53
CA LYS A 533 20.14 22.88 -14.91
C LYS A 533 21.06 22.95 -13.70
N GLU A 534 20.54 23.45 -12.57
CA GLU A 534 21.31 23.53 -11.33
C GLU A 534 21.62 22.15 -10.74
N LEU A 535 20.64 21.24 -10.72
CA LEU A 535 20.81 19.86 -10.30
C LEU A 535 21.72 19.07 -11.24
N ASP A 536 21.54 19.22 -12.55
CA ASP A 536 22.33 18.51 -13.56
C ASP A 536 23.81 18.96 -13.58
N ALA A 537 24.09 20.27 -13.36
CA ALA A 537 25.45 20.78 -13.21
C ALA A 537 26.24 20.14 -12.05
N LYS A 538 25.55 19.50 -11.10
CA LYS A 538 26.16 18.73 -10.00
C LYS A 538 26.17 17.23 -10.26
N GLY A 539 25.66 16.76 -11.39
CA GLY A 539 25.50 15.35 -11.69
C GLY A 539 24.41 14.69 -10.84
N TRP A 540 23.36 15.41 -10.45
CA TRP A 540 22.27 14.94 -9.59
C TRP A 540 20.97 14.66 -10.34
N MET A 541 20.99 14.71 -11.68
CA MET A 541 19.84 14.34 -12.51
C MET A 541 20.08 12.99 -13.20
N TYR A 542 19.02 12.17 -13.24
CA TYR A 542 19.00 11.02 -14.16
C TYR A 542 18.77 11.52 -15.58
N ILE A 543 19.67 11.16 -16.49
CA ILE A 543 19.66 11.68 -17.86
C ILE A 543 19.35 10.62 -18.93
N GLN A 544 18.90 9.42 -18.54
CA GLN A 544 18.52 8.41 -19.53
C GLN A 544 17.35 8.89 -20.40
N SER A 545 16.29 9.43 -19.78
CA SER A 545 15.13 9.94 -20.50
C SER A 545 15.49 11.12 -21.44
N PRO A 546 16.23 12.15 -21.00
CA PRO A 546 16.72 13.19 -21.89
C PRO A 546 17.59 12.67 -23.04
N THR A 547 18.48 11.71 -22.77
CA THR A 547 19.38 11.15 -23.80
C THR A 547 18.62 10.37 -24.86
N ASP A 548 17.55 9.70 -24.46
CA ASP A 548 16.67 8.94 -25.36
C ASP A 548 15.57 9.78 -26.01
N ASP A 549 15.60 11.11 -25.83
CA ASP A 549 14.63 12.08 -26.38
C ASP A 549 13.16 11.68 -26.01
N ILE A 550 12.93 11.27 -24.75
CA ILE A 550 11.60 10.90 -24.30
C ILE A 550 10.83 12.14 -23.89
N HIS A 551 9.73 12.38 -24.57
CA HIS A 551 8.80 13.48 -24.33
C HIS A 551 7.63 13.01 -23.49
N ASP A 552 7.11 13.87 -22.63
CA ASP A 552 5.88 13.62 -21.89
C ASP A 552 4.62 13.96 -22.73
N TRP A 553 3.47 14.03 -22.07
CA TRP A 553 2.15 14.19 -22.70
C TRP A 553 1.63 15.63 -22.68
N VAL A 554 2.37 16.59 -22.10
CA VAL A 554 1.93 17.98 -21.93
C VAL A 554 2.23 18.79 -23.20
N GLY A 555 1.27 19.52 -23.72
CA GLY A 555 1.44 20.35 -24.92
C GLY A 555 2.05 19.59 -26.10
N PRO A 556 3.16 20.07 -26.67
CA PRO A 556 3.88 19.37 -27.76
C PRO A 556 4.69 18.17 -27.25
N GLY A 557 4.75 17.96 -25.93
CA GLY A 557 5.63 17.04 -25.23
C GLY A 557 7.00 17.66 -24.90
N TYR A 558 7.42 17.54 -23.64
CA TYR A 558 8.67 18.14 -23.15
C TYR A 558 9.64 17.08 -22.65
N ILE A 559 10.92 17.26 -22.91
CA ILE A 559 12.00 16.41 -22.42
C ILE A 559 12.17 16.66 -20.92
N ASN A 560 12.28 15.58 -20.15
CA ASN A 560 12.26 15.67 -18.70
C ASN A 560 13.14 14.61 -18.03
N GLY A 561 13.50 14.84 -16.77
CA GLY A 561 14.22 13.90 -15.94
C GLY A 561 13.80 13.99 -14.48
N PHE A 562 14.29 13.05 -13.68
CA PHE A 562 14.10 13.00 -12.24
C PHE A 562 15.43 13.26 -11.53
N TYR A 563 15.40 13.88 -10.34
CA TYR A 563 16.61 14.07 -9.56
C TYR A 563 16.97 12.81 -8.76
N ASP A 564 18.26 12.62 -8.47
CA ASP A 564 18.74 11.51 -7.63
C ASP A 564 18.50 11.79 -6.15
N ALA A 565 17.33 11.40 -5.66
CA ALA A 565 16.98 11.57 -4.25
C ALA A 565 17.84 10.74 -3.28
N TYR A 566 18.62 9.78 -3.77
CA TYR A 566 19.57 9.04 -2.93
C TYR A 566 20.81 9.88 -2.57
N ASP A 567 21.09 10.94 -3.32
CA ASP A 567 22.18 11.89 -2.99
C ASP A 567 21.72 12.92 -1.94
N ALA A 568 22.44 13.03 -0.83
CA ALA A 568 22.12 13.97 0.25
C ALA A 568 22.23 15.44 -0.17
N GLY A 569 23.14 15.77 -1.10
CA GLY A 569 23.27 17.12 -1.66
C GLY A 569 22.09 17.45 -2.57
N ALA A 570 21.68 16.49 -3.40
CA ALA A 570 20.51 16.62 -4.27
C ALA A 570 19.22 16.82 -3.45
N ARG A 571 19.01 16.08 -2.37
CA ARG A 571 17.88 16.30 -1.44
C ARG A 571 17.86 17.72 -0.87
N LYS A 572 19.01 18.21 -0.42
CA LYS A 572 19.12 19.58 0.11
C LYS A 572 18.81 20.64 -0.93
N MET A 573 19.28 20.43 -2.18
CA MET A 573 19.01 21.35 -3.29
C MET A 573 17.52 21.32 -3.68
N PHE A 574 16.93 20.14 -3.79
CA PHE A 574 15.49 19.99 -4.08
C PHE A 574 14.64 20.73 -3.06
N TRP A 575 14.92 20.53 -1.74
CA TRP A 575 14.21 21.29 -0.71
C TRP A 575 14.45 22.80 -0.85
N ARG A 576 15.70 23.25 -1.04
CA ARG A 576 15.98 24.68 -1.20
C ARG A 576 15.17 25.31 -2.34
N GLN A 577 15.06 24.61 -3.48
CA GLN A 577 14.26 25.09 -4.62
C GLN A 577 12.77 25.19 -4.26
N MET A 578 12.23 24.27 -3.49
CA MET A 578 10.87 24.32 -2.96
C MET A 578 10.71 25.42 -1.93
N ASP A 579 11.66 25.56 -1.03
CA ASP A 579 11.63 26.55 0.05
C ASP A 579 11.62 27.99 -0.51
N GLU A 580 12.54 28.30 -1.42
CA GLU A 580 12.69 29.61 -2.04
C GLU A 580 11.49 29.99 -2.93
N ASN A 581 10.83 29.03 -3.56
CA ASN A 581 9.75 29.29 -4.52
C ASN A 581 8.33 29.11 -3.94
N LEU A 582 8.16 28.26 -2.92
CA LEU A 582 6.85 27.91 -2.36
C LEU A 582 6.80 28.11 -0.85
N TYR A 583 7.72 27.53 -0.06
CA TYR A 583 7.53 27.47 1.39
C TYR A 583 7.84 28.83 2.05
N THR A 584 9.11 29.22 2.20
CA THR A 584 9.49 30.50 2.85
C THR A 584 8.96 31.72 2.10
N LYS A 585 8.78 31.61 0.79
CA LYS A 585 8.20 32.69 -0.02
C LYS A 585 6.81 33.11 0.47
N TYR A 586 6.00 32.15 0.86
CA TYR A 586 4.60 32.37 1.26
C TYR A 586 4.35 32.14 2.77
N ASN A 587 5.26 31.48 3.50
CA ASN A 587 5.20 31.27 4.95
C ASN A 587 6.23 32.18 5.66
N HIS A 588 5.88 33.43 5.92
CA HIS A 588 6.79 34.41 6.53
C HIS A 588 6.06 35.34 7.51
N ASP A 589 6.77 35.90 8.46
CA ASP A 589 6.28 36.93 9.41
C ASP A 589 4.99 36.52 10.15
N GLY A 590 4.82 35.24 10.45
CA GLY A 590 3.62 34.70 11.09
C GLY A 590 2.45 34.48 10.12
N ILE A 591 2.63 34.70 8.83
CA ILE A 591 1.65 34.43 7.80
C ILE A 591 1.78 32.94 7.40
N ALA A 592 0.68 32.20 7.45
CA ALA A 592 0.62 30.85 6.90
C ALA A 592 0.45 30.89 5.38
N GLY A 593 1.12 30.00 4.68
CA GLY A 593 1.04 29.86 3.24
C GLY A 593 0.76 28.41 2.83
N VAL A 594 1.77 27.68 2.38
CA VAL A 594 1.65 26.25 2.07
C VAL A 594 1.67 25.43 3.36
N ASP A 595 0.64 24.63 3.60
CA ASP A 595 0.49 23.81 4.82
C ASP A 595 1.02 22.39 4.65
N ALA A 596 0.96 21.84 3.44
CA ALA A 596 1.32 20.46 3.18
C ALA A 596 1.73 20.19 1.72
N TRP A 597 2.32 19.03 1.48
CA TRP A 597 2.91 18.63 0.22
C TRP A 597 2.28 17.35 -0.30
N TRP A 598 1.97 17.36 -1.59
CA TRP A 598 1.55 16.17 -2.30
C TRP A 598 2.67 15.72 -3.23
N MET A 599 3.37 14.66 -2.84
CA MET A 599 4.50 14.06 -3.56
C MET A 599 3.97 13.07 -4.59
N ASP A 600 3.48 13.55 -5.71
CA ASP A 600 3.00 12.69 -6.78
C ASP A 600 4.17 12.06 -7.56
N ALA A 601 3.91 10.90 -8.19
CA ALA A 601 4.87 10.16 -9.02
C ALA A 601 6.25 9.94 -8.36
N SER A 602 6.27 9.57 -7.08
CA SER A 602 7.49 9.27 -6.32
C SER A 602 8.08 7.88 -6.64
N GLU A 603 7.60 7.23 -7.67
CA GLU A 603 8.23 6.12 -8.39
C GLU A 603 8.73 6.65 -9.72
N PRO A 604 10.02 7.02 -9.90
CA PRO A 604 10.51 7.67 -11.10
C PRO A 604 10.16 6.91 -12.37
N ASN A 605 9.32 7.50 -13.20
CA ASN A 605 8.84 6.91 -14.44
C ASN A 605 8.36 8.01 -15.39
N VAL A 606 8.62 7.85 -16.68
CA VAL A 606 8.15 8.80 -17.70
C VAL A 606 6.70 8.53 -18.07
N ARG A 607 6.32 7.25 -18.09
CA ARG A 607 4.97 6.76 -18.39
C ARG A 607 4.70 5.51 -17.56
N ASP A 608 3.49 5.34 -17.07
CA ASP A 608 3.12 4.22 -16.21
C ASP A 608 3.28 2.85 -16.89
N CYS A 609 3.13 2.77 -18.20
CA CYS A 609 3.30 1.55 -18.98
C CYS A 609 4.76 1.20 -19.37
N THR A 610 5.75 1.93 -18.86
CA THR A 610 7.16 1.68 -19.14
C THR A 610 7.63 0.33 -18.61
N PRO A 611 8.32 -0.52 -19.41
CA PRO A 611 8.85 -1.80 -18.95
C PRO A 611 9.82 -1.67 -17.77
N MET A 612 9.80 -2.63 -16.86
CA MET A 612 10.59 -2.58 -15.61
C MET A 612 12.09 -2.34 -15.87
N TRP A 613 12.68 -3.02 -16.84
CA TRP A 613 14.10 -2.82 -17.14
C TRP A 613 14.43 -1.37 -17.53
N TYR A 614 13.51 -0.72 -18.29
CA TYR A 614 13.71 0.66 -18.69
C TYR A 614 13.44 1.63 -17.52
N ARG A 615 12.47 1.33 -16.66
CA ARG A 615 12.25 2.09 -15.43
C ARG A 615 13.49 2.10 -14.53
N LYS A 616 14.23 0.99 -14.44
CA LYS A 616 15.51 0.92 -13.74
C LYS A 616 16.54 1.82 -14.40
N ALA A 617 16.64 1.83 -15.74
CA ALA A 617 17.50 2.74 -16.44
C ALA A 617 17.13 4.22 -16.23
N LEU A 618 15.83 4.55 -16.19
CA LEU A 618 15.34 5.92 -15.97
C LEU A 618 15.64 6.47 -14.58
N SER A 619 15.73 5.59 -13.57
CA SER A 619 15.94 5.96 -12.16
C SER A 619 17.35 5.63 -11.64
N GLY A 620 18.34 5.53 -12.52
CA GLY A 620 19.72 5.21 -12.15
C GLY A 620 20.77 5.87 -13.07
N PRO A 621 22.04 5.73 -12.68
CA PRO A 621 22.54 5.16 -11.43
C PRO A 621 22.28 6.07 -10.23
N THR A 622 22.05 5.50 -9.05
CA THR A 622 21.86 6.24 -7.81
C THR A 622 23.20 6.58 -7.14
N ALA A 623 23.20 7.52 -6.21
CA ALA A 623 24.38 7.82 -5.40
C ALA A 623 24.85 6.65 -4.51
N LEU A 624 23.98 5.66 -4.26
CA LEU A 624 24.27 4.49 -3.41
C LEU A 624 24.65 3.23 -4.20
N GLY A 625 24.37 3.19 -5.51
CA GLY A 625 24.60 2.03 -6.35
C GLY A 625 23.71 2.01 -7.59
N THR A 626 23.41 0.83 -8.11
CA THR A 626 22.53 0.71 -9.27
C THR A 626 21.04 0.86 -8.88
N SER A 627 20.23 1.34 -9.79
CA SER A 627 18.77 1.36 -9.60
C SER A 627 18.19 -0.04 -9.40
N THR A 628 18.79 -1.07 -10.00
CA THR A 628 18.36 -2.47 -9.78
C THR A 628 18.46 -2.86 -8.30
N GLU A 629 19.51 -2.44 -7.59
CA GLU A 629 19.66 -2.66 -6.14
C GLU A 629 18.71 -1.77 -5.32
N TYR A 630 18.50 -0.51 -5.73
CA TYR A 630 17.76 0.50 -4.97
C TYR A 630 16.40 0.86 -5.58
N PHE A 631 15.74 -0.06 -6.29
CA PHE A 631 14.58 0.20 -7.14
C PHE A 631 13.33 0.70 -6.37
N ASN A 632 13.13 0.24 -5.14
CA ASN A 632 11.87 0.46 -4.40
C ASN A 632 11.89 1.60 -3.38
N ALA A 633 13.06 2.14 -3.00
CA ALA A 633 13.16 3.05 -1.86
C ALA A 633 13.15 4.55 -2.21
N TYR A 634 12.91 4.91 -3.47
CA TYR A 634 12.98 6.30 -3.93
C TYR A 634 12.02 7.23 -3.16
N SER A 635 10.77 6.82 -2.93
CA SER A 635 9.79 7.64 -2.20
C SER A 635 10.24 8.00 -0.80
N THR A 636 10.88 7.06 -0.10
CA THR A 636 11.37 7.27 1.27
C THR A 636 12.46 8.34 1.34
N VAL A 637 13.42 8.32 0.40
CA VAL A 637 14.49 9.34 0.38
C VAL A 637 13.99 10.67 -0.16
N ASN A 638 12.97 10.67 -1.03
CA ASN A 638 12.29 11.89 -1.46
C ASN A 638 11.45 12.51 -0.32
N ALA A 639 10.79 11.69 0.50
CA ALA A 639 10.08 12.14 1.69
C ALA A 639 11.04 12.73 2.73
N ASP A 640 12.21 12.11 2.94
CA ASP A 640 13.29 12.62 3.78
C ASP A 640 13.72 14.04 3.37
N ALA A 641 13.84 14.30 2.06
CA ALA A 641 14.21 15.61 1.53
C ALA A 641 13.28 16.72 2.00
N ILE A 642 11.96 16.49 1.90
CA ILE A 642 10.95 17.49 2.25
C ILE A 642 10.75 17.57 3.76
N TYR A 643 10.64 16.43 4.44
CA TYR A 643 10.41 16.37 5.88
C TYR A 643 11.53 17.06 6.67
N ASN A 644 12.78 16.64 6.46
CA ASN A 644 13.91 17.25 7.15
C ASN A 644 14.23 18.66 6.63
N GLY A 645 13.96 18.92 5.36
CA GLY A 645 14.09 20.24 4.76
C GLY A 645 13.18 21.24 5.45
N GLN A 646 11.89 21.00 5.51
CA GLN A 646 10.93 21.91 6.19
C GLN A 646 11.26 22.07 7.68
N ARG A 647 11.57 20.99 8.39
CA ARG A 647 11.96 21.07 9.81
C ARG A 647 13.21 21.92 10.02
N SER A 648 14.17 21.88 9.07
CA SER A 648 15.39 22.67 9.15
C SER A 648 15.15 24.20 9.15
N VAL A 649 14.10 24.67 8.49
CA VAL A 649 13.69 26.08 8.45
C VAL A 649 13.26 26.59 9.83
N TRP A 650 12.74 25.68 10.66
CA TRP A 650 12.22 25.97 11.98
C TRP A 650 13.20 25.66 13.11
N LYS A 651 14.42 25.21 12.80
CA LYS A 651 15.42 24.89 13.80
C LYS A 651 15.70 26.08 14.73
N GLY A 652 15.45 25.88 16.02
CA GLY A 652 15.61 26.89 17.06
C GLY A 652 14.48 27.90 17.18
N LYS A 653 13.42 27.79 16.35
CA LYS A 653 12.19 28.59 16.46
C LYS A 653 11.16 27.86 17.33
N VAL A 654 10.16 28.61 17.80
CA VAL A 654 9.02 28.08 18.57
C VAL A 654 7.84 27.76 17.66
N ASN A 655 6.96 26.87 18.11
CA ASN A 655 5.74 26.50 17.41
C ASN A 655 5.99 25.97 15.98
N GLU A 656 7.04 25.18 15.82
CA GLU A 656 7.36 24.49 14.56
C GLU A 656 6.11 23.73 14.04
N PRO A 657 5.57 24.07 12.85
CA PRO A 657 4.42 23.40 12.30
C PRO A 657 4.75 21.96 11.91
N ARG A 658 3.80 21.05 12.08
CA ARG A 658 3.96 19.68 11.66
C ARG A 658 4.00 19.60 10.13
N VAL A 659 4.98 18.83 9.63
CA VAL A 659 5.05 18.47 8.23
C VAL A 659 3.96 17.46 7.92
N PHE A 660 3.36 17.53 6.74
CA PHE A 660 2.50 16.49 6.23
C PHE A 660 2.77 16.26 4.74
N LEU A 661 2.96 15.01 4.37
CA LEU A 661 3.27 14.56 3.02
C LEU A 661 2.25 13.51 2.58
N LEU A 662 1.62 13.74 1.43
CA LEU A 662 0.85 12.70 0.73
C LEU A 662 1.71 12.17 -0.42
N THR A 663 1.97 10.87 -0.47
CA THR A 663 2.84 10.26 -1.50
C THR A 663 2.15 9.14 -2.24
N ARG A 664 2.34 9.02 -3.57
CA ARG A 664 1.77 7.93 -4.37
C ARG A 664 2.50 6.60 -4.15
N SER A 665 3.75 6.66 -3.80
CA SER A 665 4.59 5.50 -3.52
C SER A 665 5.03 5.50 -2.06
N GLY A 666 5.39 4.34 -1.54
CA GLY A 666 5.84 4.20 -0.16
C GLY A 666 6.77 3.00 0.02
N PHE A 667 7.59 3.03 1.06
CA PHE A 667 8.46 1.92 1.42
C PHE A 667 8.60 1.79 2.93
N ALA A 668 9.24 0.69 3.41
CA ALA A 668 9.36 0.44 4.84
C ALA A 668 10.10 1.57 5.57
N GLY A 669 9.53 2.03 6.68
CA GLY A 669 10.07 3.11 7.50
C GLY A 669 9.64 4.52 7.10
N GLU A 670 8.85 4.68 6.05
CA GLU A 670 8.42 5.99 5.55
C GLU A 670 7.48 6.72 6.53
N GLN A 671 6.78 5.99 7.41
CA GLN A 671 5.92 6.58 8.44
C GLN A 671 6.62 7.60 9.35
N ARG A 672 7.95 7.53 9.48
CA ARG A 672 8.73 8.47 10.29
C ARG A 672 8.88 9.86 9.67
N PHE A 673 8.63 9.98 8.37
CA PHE A 673 8.71 11.24 7.63
C PHE A 673 7.36 11.94 7.46
N SER A 674 6.39 11.65 8.33
CA SER A 674 5.05 12.25 8.31
C SER A 674 4.30 12.05 6.99
N THR A 675 4.47 10.86 6.40
CA THR A 675 3.84 10.48 5.14
C THR A 675 2.53 9.73 5.34
N ALA A 676 1.59 10.01 4.47
CA ALA A 676 0.46 9.14 4.18
C ALA A 676 0.50 8.77 2.69
N THR A 677 -0.10 7.64 2.34
CA THR A 677 -0.12 7.16 0.95
C THR A 677 -1.55 7.03 0.46
N TRP A 678 -1.75 7.30 -0.84
CA TRP A 678 -3.02 6.96 -1.50
C TRP A 678 -2.80 5.88 -2.56
N SER A 679 -3.88 5.29 -3.02
CA SER A 679 -3.83 4.14 -3.91
C SER A 679 -3.61 4.48 -5.40
N GLY A 680 -3.18 5.70 -5.72
CA GLY A 680 -2.90 6.12 -7.08
C GLY A 680 -4.14 6.26 -7.97
N ASP A 681 -3.94 6.20 -9.29
CA ASP A 681 -4.92 6.54 -10.32
C ASP A 681 -5.87 5.35 -10.60
N ILE A 682 -6.68 5.00 -9.62
CA ILE A 682 -7.66 3.90 -9.69
C ILE A 682 -8.86 4.25 -10.59
N GLY A 683 -9.52 3.23 -11.15
CA GLY A 683 -10.69 3.42 -12.01
C GLY A 683 -11.98 3.73 -11.26
N THR A 684 -12.92 4.41 -11.94
CA THR A 684 -14.28 4.68 -11.42
C THR A 684 -15.17 3.45 -11.59
N ARG A 685 -14.79 2.36 -10.94
CA ARG A 685 -15.43 1.06 -11.08
C ARG A 685 -15.71 0.43 -9.73
N TRP A 686 -16.75 -0.38 -9.66
CA TRP A 686 -17.08 -1.13 -8.44
C TRP A 686 -16.01 -2.15 -8.05
N GLU A 687 -15.37 -2.81 -9.03
CA GLU A 687 -14.24 -3.70 -8.75
C GLU A 687 -13.00 -2.97 -8.24
N ASP A 688 -12.72 -1.76 -8.72
CA ASP A 688 -11.66 -0.92 -8.17
C ASP A 688 -11.98 -0.53 -6.73
N MET A 689 -13.22 -0.14 -6.42
CA MET A 689 -13.64 0.15 -5.06
C MET A 689 -13.45 -1.05 -4.12
N ARG A 690 -13.83 -2.26 -4.55
CA ARG A 690 -13.63 -3.47 -3.73
C ARG A 690 -12.16 -3.77 -3.50
N ALA A 691 -11.32 -3.58 -4.52
CA ALA A 691 -9.88 -3.75 -4.38
C ALA A 691 -9.25 -2.76 -3.38
N GLN A 692 -9.81 -1.54 -3.23
CA GLN A 692 -9.33 -0.57 -2.25
C GLN A 692 -9.57 -1.02 -0.81
N MET A 693 -10.60 -1.79 -0.52
CA MET A 693 -10.87 -2.31 0.83
C MET A 693 -9.70 -3.19 1.31
N THR A 694 -9.33 -4.19 0.51
CA THR A 694 -8.21 -5.08 0.82
C THR A 694 -6.85 -4.38 0.75
N ALA A 695 -6.67 -3.48 -0.22
CA ALA A 695 -5.45 -2.69 -0.37
C ALA A 695 -5.16 -1.84 0.89
N GLY A 696 -6.18 -1.13 1.40
CA GLY A 696 -6.06 -0.33 2.61
C GLY A 696 -5.77 -1.16 3.85
N LEU A 697 -6.39 -2.33 3.99
CA LEU A 697 -6.15 -3.25 5.10
C LEU A 697 -4.71 -3.81 5.09
N ASN A 698 -4.25 -4.30 3.94
CA ASN A 698 -2.88 -4.80 3.81
C ASN A 698 -1.83 -3.71 3.97
N TYR A 699 -2.12 -2.49 3.49
CA TYR A 699 -1.23 -1.35 3.70
C TYR A 699 -1.12 -0.98 5.20
N SER A 700 -2.24 -0.84 5.89
CA SER A 700 -2.29 -0.47 7.31
C SER A 700 -1.57 -1.48 8.20
N ILE A 701 -1.77 -2.78 7.95
CA ILE A 701 -1.09 -3.84 8.72
C ILE A 701 0.40 -3.97 8.35
N SER A 702 0.84 -3.39 7.22
CA SER A 702 2.27 -3.29 6.89
C SER A 702 3.05 -2.28 7.74
N GLY A 703 2.43 -1.70 8.77
CA GLY A 703 3.09 -0.86 9.76
C GLY A 703 3.03 0.65 9.48
N ILE A 704 2.41 1.09 8.38
CA ILE A 704 2.21 2.50 8.05
C ILE A 704 0.74 2.87 8.30
N PRO A 705 0.42 3.68 9.34
CA PRO A 705 -0.93 3.78 9.88
C PRO A 705 -1.91 4.64 9.09
N PHE A 706 -1.42 5.48 8.17
CA PHE A 706 -2.24 6.45 7.45
C PHE A 706 -2.27 6.17 5.95
N TRP A 707 -3.46 5.90 5.48
CA TRP A 707 -3.74 5.53 4.11
C TRP A 707 -5.03 6.21 3.63
N GLY A 708 -5.09 6.45 2.34
CA GLY A 708 -6.27 6.96 1.65
C GLY A 708 -6.36 6.45 0.22
N MET A 709 -7.26 7.05 -0.53
CA MET A 709 -7.52 6.72 -1.92
C MET A 709 -8.11 7.95 -2.63
N ASP A 710 -8.18 7.90 -3.95
CA ASP A 710 -8.99 8.83 -4.72
C ASP A 710 -10.46 8.41 -4.60
N GLN A 711 -11.17 8.99 -3.62
CA GLN A 711 -12.58 8.64 -3.40
C GLN A 711 -13.41 9.00 -4.62
N GLY A 712 -14.15 8.01 -5.12
CA GLY A 712 -14.90 8.08 -6.35
C GLY A 712 -14.15 7.56 -7.57
N GLY A 713 -12.87 7.17 -7.42
CA GLY A 713 -11.99 6.75 -8.50
C GLY A 713 -11.39 7.93 -9.28
N PHE A 714 -10.14 7.82 -9.71
CA PHE A 714 -9.46 8.86 -10.49
C PHE A 714 -9.82 8.82 -11.97
N CYS A 715 -9.57 7.66 -12.61
CA CYS A 715 -9.81 7.47 -14.05
C CYS A 715 -11.28 7.26 -14.33
N VAL A 716 -11.91 8.13 -15.13
CA VAL A 716 -13.36 8.10 -15.36
C VAL A 716 -13.69 7.41 -16.69
N GLU A 717 -14.60 6.44 -16.65
CA GLU A 717 -15.13 5.83 -17.86
C GLU A 717 -15.89 6.85 -18.73
N ASN A 718 -15.72 6.76 -20.05
CA ASN A 718 -16.36 7.65 -20.99
C ASN A 718 -17.90 7.67 -20.90
N ARG A 719 -18.54 6.58 -20.46
CA ARG A 719 -20.00 6.53 -20.27
C ARG A 719 -20.48 7.49 -19.18
N TYR A 720 -19.74 7.64 -18.09
CA TYR A 720 -20.06 8.60 -17.02
C TYR A 720 -19.82 10.05 -17.49
N VAL A 721 -18.74 10.28 -18.23
CA VAL A 721 -18.47 11.57 -18.86
C VAL A 721 -19.62 11.98 -19.78
N ALA A 722 -20.07 11.10 -20.66
CA ALA A 722 -21.18 11.34 -21.57
C ALA A 722 -22.51 11.56 -20.84
N ALA A 723 -22.76 10.81 -19.77
CA ALA A 723 -23.97 10.94 -18.96
C ALA A 723 -24.03 12.29 -18.24
N GLN A 724 -22.93 12.76 -17.66
CA GLN A 724 -22.85 14.09 -17.05
C GLN A 724 -23.04 15.20 -18.09
N GLN A 725 -22.37 15.11 -19.24
CA GLN A 725 -22.55 16.08 -20.32
C GLN A 725 -24.00 16.14 -20.86
N LEU A 726 -24.69 15.01 -20.90
CA LEU A 726 -26.11 14.96 -21.26
C LEU A 726 -26.95 15.70 -20.23
N PHE A 727 -26.71 15.44 -18.96
CA PHE A 727 -27.42 16.09 -17.86
C PHE A 727 -27.17 17.61 -17.84
N ASP A 728 -25.94 18.06 -18.01
CA ASP A 728 -25.57 19.49 -18.03
C ASP A 728 -26.30 20.25 -19.16
N ARG A 729 -26.53 19.60 -20.31
CA ARG A 729 -27.20 20.20 -21.45
C ARG A 729 -28.71 20.15 -21.39
N THR A 730 -29.26 19.10 -20.80
CA THR A 730 -30.73 18.80 -20.95
C THR A 730 -31.45 18.66 -19.61
N GLY A 731 -30.75 18.54 -18.49
CA GLY A 731 -31.33 18.16 -17.20
C GLY A 731 -31.80 16.69 -17.12
N GLN A 732 -31.54 15.89 -18.16
CA GLN A 732 -31.99 14.50 -18.24
C GLN A 732 -31.00 13.56 -17.58
N GLU A 733 -31.44 12.85 -16.55
CA GLU A 733 -30.68 11.78 -15.89
C GLU A 733 -30.88 10.43 -16.60
N ASN A 734 -29.80 9.76 -16.97
CA ASN A 734 -29.81 8.40 -17.49
C ASN A 734 -29.28 7.38 -16.47
N GLU A 735 -29.29 6.09 -16.82
CA GLU A 735 -28.81 5.02 -15.89
C GLU A 735 -27.35 5.15 -15.54
N ASP A 736 -26.46 5.59 -16.45
CA ASP A 736 -25.05 5.79 -16.16
C ASP A 736 -24.82 6.92 -15.14
N LEU A 737 -25.62 8.01 -15.21
CA LEU A 737 -25.53 9.08 -14.21
C LEU A 737 -26.04 8.62 -12.83
N LYS A 738 -27.11 7.81 -12.80
CA LYS A 738 -27.58 7.20 -11.55
C LYS A 738 -26.53 6.30 -10.93
N GLU A 739 -25.88 5.46 -11.74
CA GLU A 739 -24.79 4.61 -11.28
C GLU A 739 -23.59 5.43 -10.79
N TRP A 740 -23.19 6.47 -11.51
CA TRP A 740 -22.15 7.40 -11.12
C TRP A 740 -22.43 8.02 -9.75
N ARG A 741 -23.62 8.55 -9.52
CA ARG A 741 -24.03 9.15 -8.25
C ARG A 741 -24.01 8.14 -7.11
N GLU A 742 -24.48 6.90 -7.35
CA GLU A 742 -24.46 5.85 -6.33
C GLU A 742 -23.00 5.40 -6.02
N LEU A 743 -22.18 5.24 -7.04
CA LEU A 743 -20.77 4.88 -6.88
C LEU A 743 -20.03 5.94 -6.03
N GLN A 744 -20.22 7.23 -6.36
CA GLN A 744 -19.64 8.33 -5.60
C GLN A 744 -20.12 8.31 -4.13
N THR A 745 -21.41 8.08 -3.91
CA THR A 745 -22.02 8.01 -2.58
C THR A 745 -21.42 6.87 -1.76
N ARG A 746 -21.37 5.66 -2.32
CA ARG A 746 -20.81 4.48 -1.62
C ARG A 746 -19.33 4.65 -1.33
N TRP A 747 -18.59 5.30 -2.23
CA TRP A 747 -17.17 5.57 -2.02
C TRP A 747 -16.93 6.63 -0.92
N ASN A 748 -17.77 7.68 -0.84
CA ASN A 748 -17.73 8.64 0.25
C ASN A 748 -18.03 8.00 1.61
N GLN A 749 -19.06 7.14 1.66
CA GLN A 749 -19.40 6.36 2.86
C GLN A 749 -18.22 5.50 3.32
N PHE A 750 -17.54 4.84 2.38
CA PHE A 750 -16.31 4.09 2.64
C PHE A 750 -15.20 5.01 3.18
N GLY A 751 -14.94 6.12 2.52
CA GLY A 751 -13.90 7.08 2.87
C GLY A 751 -14.05 7.69 4.26
N THR A 752 -15.28 7.78 4.79
CA THR A 752 -15.54 8.28 6.14
C THR A 752 -14.88 7.45 7.23
N PHE A 753 -14.70 6.14 6.99
CA PHE A 753 -14.17 5.18 7.98
C PHE A 753 -12.79 4.63 7.63
N ILE A 754 -11.95 5.48 7.02
CA ILE A 754 -10.52 5.23 6.81
C ILE A 754 -9.70 6.41 7.32
N PRO A 755 -8.37 6.28 7.44
CA PRO A 755 -7.54 7.35 8.01
C PRO A 755 -7.63 8.68 7.29
N LEU A 756 -7.60 8.73 5.96
CA LEU A 756 -7.71 9.95 5.16
C LEU A 756 -9.05 10.05 4.44
N PHE A 757 -9.70 11.19 4.56
CA PHE A 757 -11.02 11.47 3.98
C PHE A 757 -10.88 12.53 2.88
N ARG A 758 -10.68 12.09 1.61
CA ARG A 758 -10.32 12.95 0.48
C ARG A 758 -11.11 12.60 -0.77
N SER A 759 -11.82 13.57 -1.34
CA SER A 759 -12.40 13.46 -2.68
C SER A 759 -11.37 13.88 -3.73
N HIS A 760 -11.17 13.08 -4.79
CA HIS A 760 -10.26 13.41 -5.89
C HIS A 760 -10.59 12.62 -7.15
N GLY A 761 -10.28 13.18 -8.32
CA GLY A 761 -10.33 12.50 -9.63
C GLY A 761 -10.55 13.44 -10.78
N GLN A 762 -10.60 12.85 -11.99
CA GLN A 762 -10.89 13.54 -13.23
C GLN A 762 -12.36 13.97 -13.30
N TRP A 763 -12.67 14.83 -14.26
CA TRP A 763 -14.05 15.25 -14.53
C TRP A 763 -14.97 14.03 -14.80
N PRO A 764 -16.20 13.98 -14.26
CA PRO A 764 -17.04 15.06 -13.65
C PRO A 764 -16.54 15.57 -12.31
N LEU A 765 -16.89 16.84 -12.01
CA LEU A 765 -16.43 17.53 -10.80
C LEU A 765 -16.88 16.80 -9.53
N ARG A 766 -16.01 16.80 -8.51
CA ARG A 766 -16.15 15.99 -7.29
C ARG A 766 -16.70 16.73 -6.08
N GLU A 767 -16.93 18.03 -6.19
CA GLU A 767 -17.62 18.79 -5.15
C GLU A 767 -19.04 18.24 -5.00
N ILE A 768 -19.51 18.11 -3.77
CA ILE A 768 -20.77 17.42 -3.43
C ILE A 768 -21.95 17.96 -4.25
N TRP A 769 -22.05 19.29 -4.43
CA TRP A 769 -23.10 19.95 -5.20
C TRP A 769 -23.01 19.75 -6.73
N ASN A 770 -21.87 19.33 -7.21
CA ASN A 770 -21.67 18.96 -8.62
C ASN A 770 -22.00 17.49 -8.90
N ILE A 771 -21.91 16.63 -7.88
CA ILE A 771 -22.30 15.22 -8.00
C ILE A 771 -23.82 15.10 -8.06
N ALA A 772 -24.55 15.79 -7.19
CA ALA A 772 -26.00 15.72 -7.12
C ALA A 772 -26.60 16.98 -6.51
N PRO A 773 -27.86 17.33 -6.87
CA PRO A 773 -28.57 18.45 -6.26
C PRO A 773 -28.88 18.18 -4.76
N GLU A 774 -29.11 19.23 -3.98
CA GLU A 774 -29.30 19.16 -2.51
C GLU A 774 -30.42 18.22 -2.07
N SER A 775 -31.48 18.11 -2.88
CA SER A 775 -32.60 17.21 -2.61
C SER A 775 -32.32 15.74 -2.89
N HIS A 776 -31.20 15.43 -3.54
CA HIS A 776 -30.86 14.06 -3.94
C HIS A 776 -30.24 13.29 -2.75
N PRO A 777 -30.58 11.99 -2.55
CA PRO A 777 -30.01 11.17 -1.49
C PRO A 777 -28.48 11.12 -1.45
N ALA A 778 -27.82 11.20 -2.60
CA ALA A 778 -26.36 11.27 -2.70
C ALA A 778 -25.80 12.49 -1.95
N TYR A 779 -26.35 13.70 -2.23
CA TYR A 779 -25.91 14.93 -1.55
C TYR A 779 -26.13 14.82 -0.03
N GLN A 780 -27.31 14.37 0.39
CA GLN A 780 -27.66 14.24 1.80
C GLN A 780 -26.73 13.24 2.51
N SER A 781 -26.42 12.12 1.88
CA SER A 781 -25.46 11.14 2.41
C SER A 781 -24.05 11.73 2.58
N PHE A 782 -23.53 12.45 1.57
CA PHE A 782 -22.25 13.13 1.66
C PHE A 782 -22.18 14.08 2.84
N VAL A 783 -23.16 14.96 2.97
CA VAL A 783 -23.20 15.95 4.06
C VAL A 783 -23.32 15.28 5.42
N TYR A 784 -24.13 14.24 5.54
CA TYR A 784 -24.29 13.48 6.78
C TYR A 784 -22.96 12.85 7.23
N TYR A 785 -22.28 12.14 6.32
CA TYR A 785 -21.04 11.46 6.67
C TYR A 785 -19.87 12.39 6.85
N ASP A 786 -19.85 13.50 6.14
CA ASP A 786 -18.87 14.55 6.37
C ASP A 786 -19.03 15.17 7.79
N LYS A 787 -20.24 15.56 8.16
CA LYS A 787 -20.53 16.04 9.52
C LYS A 787 -20.25 14.99 10.59
N LEU A 788 -20.59 13.72 10.36
CA LEU A 788 -20.28 12.62 11.27
C LEU A 788 -18.77 12.48 11.49
N ARG A 789 -17.96 12.62 10.42
CA ARG A 789 -16.49 12.60 10.50
C ARG A 789 -15.96 13.68 11.47
N TYR A 790 -16.51 14.89 11.41
CA TYR A 790 -16.11 15.98 12.32
C TYR A 790 -16.61 15.77 13.76
N ARG A 791 -17.79 15.18 13.95
CA ARG A 791 -18.26 14.76 15.28
C ARG A 791 -17.36 13.69 15.91
N LEU A 792 -16.76 12.82 15.08
CA LEU A 792 -15.79 11.81 15.52
C LEU A 792 -14.39 12.38 15.79
N MET A 793 -14.12 13.67 15.63
CA MET A 793 -12.76 14.22 15.72
C MET A 793 -12.03 13.90 17.05
N PRO A 794 -12.66 13.93 18.23
CA PRO A 794 -11.99 13.51 19.48
C PRO A 794 -11.56 12.03 19.46
N TYR A 795 -12.35 11.16 18.85
CA TYR A 795 -12.05 9.75 18.65
C TYR A 795 -10.87 9.58 17.68
N LEU A 796 -10.93 10.22 16.52
CA LEU A 796 -9.93 10.13 15.45
C LEU A 796 -8.57 10.67 15.89
N TYR A 797 -8.57 11.84 16.53
CA TYR A 797 -7.33 12.48 16.96
C TYR A 797 -6.66 11.72 18.12
N SER A 798 -7.45 11.10 18.99
CA SER A 798 -6.93 10.21 20.02
C SER A 798 -6.23 9.00 19.40
N MET A 799 -6.82 8.38 18.37
CA MET A 799 -6.18 7.27 17.64
C MET A 799 -4.90 7.68 16.92
N ALA A 800 -4.87 8.90 16.34
CA ALA A 800 -3.65 9.45 15.75
C ALA A 800 -2.54 9.63 16.80
N GLY A 801 -2.89 10.10 18.00
CA GLY A 801 -1.99 10.13 19.14
C GLY A 801 -1.49 8.73 19.51
N TRP A 802 -2.38 7.74 19.57
CA TRP A 802 -1.98 6.35 19.86
C TRP A 802 -1.09 5.76 18.76
N ALA A 803 -1.29 6.12 17.49
CA ALA A 803 -0.42 5.67 16.42
C ALA A 803 1.03 6.11 16.63
N HIS A 804 1.24 7.33 17.17
CA HIS A 804 2.57 7.84 17.51
C HIS A 804 3.12 7.28 18.83
N PHE A 805 2.30 7.27 19.90
CA PHE A 805 2.79 6.93 21.23
C PHE A 805 2.71 5.46 21.58
N LYS A 806 1.82 4.69 20.92
CA LYS A 806 1.51 3.28 21.23
C LYS A 806 1.60 2.37 20.01
N ASP A 807 2.08 2.87 18.87
CA ASP A 807 2.18 2.11 17.60
C ASP A 807 0.83 1.57 17.09
N TYR A 808 -0.28 2.24 17.43
CA TYR A 808 -1.64 1.81 17.11
C TYR A 808 -1.94 1.88 15.60
N THR A 809 -2.80 1.01 15.11
CA THR A 809 -3.29 0.97 13.73
C THR A 809 -4.75 1.42 13.69
N LEU A 810 -5.07 2.47 12.89
CA LEU A 810 -6.41 3.07 12.85
C LEU A 810 -7.41 2.21 12.05
N MET A 811 -7.02 1.78 10.86
CA MET A 811 -7.81 0.89 9.99
C MET A 811 -7.31 -0.53 10.20
N ARG A 812 -8.08 -1.31 10.98
CA ARG A 812 -7.65 -2.61 11.52
C ARG A 812 -8.36 -3.76 10.83
N PRO A 813 -7.66 -4.62 10.08
CA PRO A 813 -8.26 -5.89 9.68
C PRO A 813 -8.83 -6.64 10.88
N LEU A 814 -9.95 -7.34 10.70
CA LEU A 814 -10.60 -8.07 11.81
C LEU A 814 -9.67 -9.06 12.50
N VAL A 815 -8.71 -9.62 11.80
CA VAL A 815 -7.70 -10.54 12.36
C VAL A 815 -6.84 -9.90 13.45
N MET A 816 -6.69 -8.57 13.50
CA MET A 816 -5.93 -7.92 14.58
C MET A 816 -6.65 -7.98 15.93
N ASP A 817 -7.97 -7.85 15.90
CA ASP A 817 -8.80 -7.83 17.11
C ASP A 817 -9.41 -9.19 17.46
N PHE A 818 -9.57 -10.07 16.47
CA PHE A 818 -10.26 -11.37 16.60
C PHE A 818 -9.39 -12.53 16.10
N ASN A 819 -8.08 -12.46 16.31
CA ASN A 819 -7.16 -13.53 15.94
C ASN A 819 -7.53 -14.83 16.64
N GLY A 820 -7.54 -15.94 15.89
CA GLY A 820 -8.03 -17.24 16.34
C GLY A 820 -9.46 -17.57 15.87
N ASP A 821 -10.22 -16.59 15.37
CA ASP A 821 -11.46 -16.84 14.65
C ASP A 821 -11.13 -17.03 13.15
N LYS A 822 -11.28 -18.25 12.67
CA LYS A 822 -10.93 -18.61 11.28
C LYS A 822 -11.75 -17.86 10.22
N GLU A 823 -12.97 -17.45 10.55
CA GLU A 823 -13.82 -16.71 9.63
C GLU A 823 -13.22 -15.35 9.25
N VAL A 824 -12.52 -14.69 10.18
CA VAL A 824 -11.97 -13.35 9.92
C VAL A 824 -10.68 -13.38 9.08
N GLU A 825 -10.00 -14.50 8.95
CA GLU A 825 -8.71 -14.61 8.27
C GLU A 825 -8.77 -14.19 6.80
N ASN A 826 -9.93 -14.32 6.15
CA ASN A 826 -10.12 -13.95 4.73
C ASN A 826 -11.09 -12.78 4.51
N ILE A 827 -11.51 -12.08 5.57
CA ILE A 827 -12.43 -10.95 5.43
C ILE A 827 -11.64 -9.68 5.07
N GLY A 828 -11.70 -9.28 3.81
CA GLY A 828 -11.05 -8.08 3.26
C GLY A 828 -12.01 -6.92 2.99
N ASN A 829 -13.30 -7.02 3.39
CA ASN A 829 -14.33 -6.02 3.13
C ASN A 829 -15.12 -5.58 4.38
N GLN A 830 -14.55 -5.86 5.54
CA GLN A 830 -14.97 -5.39 6.86
C GLN A 830 -13.74 -5.12 7.69
N TRP A 831 -13.74 -4.06 8.49
CA TRP A 831 -12.61 -3.75 9.38
C TRP A 831 -13.07 -2.98 10.61
N MET A 832 -12.25 -3.03 11.66
CA MET A 832 -12.39 -2.10 12.78
C MET A 832 -11.75 -0.77 12.43
N PHE A 833 -12.51 0.30 12.56
CA PHE A 833 -11.98 1.67 12.51
C PHE A 833 -11.78 2.15 13.94
N GLY A 834 -10.56 1.99 14.42
CA GLY A 834 -10.23 2.10 15.83
C GLY A 834 -10.81 0.98 16.69
N PRO A 835 -10.92 1.18 18.02
CA PRO A 835 -11.33 0.12 18.95
C PRO A 835 -12.83 -0.17 18.94
N ALA A 836 -13.66 0.71 18.36
CA ALA A 836 -15.10 0.69 18.55
C ALA A 836 -15.92 0.33 17.31
N LEU A 837 -15.58 0.86 16.14
CA LEU A 837 -16.44 0.89 14.95
C LEU A 837 -16.05 -0.20 13.94
N MET A 838 -16.97 -1.09 13.59
CA MET A 838 -16.80 -2.03 12.48
C MET A 838 -17.49 -1.45 11.23
N ALA A 839 -16.71 -1.06 10.24
CA ALA A 839 -17.19 -0.54 8.96
C ALA A 839 -17.40 -1.66 7.94
N CYS A 840 -18.53 -1.61 7.23
CA CYS A 840 -18.94 -2.63 6.27
C CYS A 840 -19.41 -2.00 4.96
N PRO A 841 -18.51 -1.53 4.05
CA PRO A 841 -18.90 -0.84 2.82
C PRO A 841 -19.71 -1.70 1.85
N VAL A 842 -20.52 -1.02 1.02
CA VAL A 842 -21.29 -1.63 -0.04
C VAL A 842 -20.58 -1.44 -1.37
N GLY A 843 -20.11 -2.53 -1.98
CA GLY A 843 -19.25 -2.51 -3.17
C GLY A 843 -19.95 -2.93 -4.48
N TYR A 844 -21.29 -2.83 -4.59
CA TYR A 844 -22.06 -3.23 -5.77
C TYR A 844 -23.18 -2.27 -6.08
N TYR A 845 -23.37 -1.97 -7.37
CA TYR A 845 -24.46 -1.13 -7.83
C TYR A 845 -25.82 -1.69 -7.46
N LYS A 846 -26.74 -0.82 -7.03
CA LYS A 846 -28.11 -1.14 -6.59
C LYS A 846 -28.20 -2.12 -5.41
N ALA A 847 -27.11 -2.46 -4.76
CA ALA A 847 -27.18 -3.25 -3.53
C ALA A 847 -27.83 -2.42 -2.40
N ARG A 848 -28.79 -3.02 -1.70
CA ARG A 848 -29.51 -2.42 -0.56
C ARG A 848 -29.41 -3.28 0.70
N ASN A 849 -28.58 -4.30 0.62
CA ASN A 849 -28.19 -5.15 1.73
C ASN A 849 -26.80 -5.73 1.46
N ARG A 850 -26.18 -6.26 2.48
CA ARG A 850 -24.94 -7.01 2.35
C ARG A 850 -24.80 -8.07 3.45
N SER A 851 -24.02 -9.11 3.17
CA SER A 851 -23.62 -10.08 4.19
C SER A 851 -22.53 -9.48 5.08
N VAL A 852 -22.71 -9.56 6.42
CA VAL A 852 -21.75 -9.12 7.44
C VAL A 852 -21.49 -10.28 8.38
N TYR A 853 -20.22 -10.54 8.67
CA TYR A 853 -19.81 -11.45 9.75
C TYR A 853 -19.59 -10.64 11.03
N PHE A 854 -20.20 -11.10 12.10
CA PHE A 854 -20.07 -10.54 13.45
C PHE A 854 -19.19 -11.48 14.29
N PRO A 855 -17.92 -11.14 14.56
CA PRO A 855 -17.04 -11.97 15.38
C PRO A 855 -17.64 -12.33 16.74
N GLY A 856 -17.42 -13.57 17.19
CA GLY A 856 -18.13 -14.16 18.32
C GLY A 856 -17.60 -13.81 19.70
N GLN A 857 -16.51 -13.06 19.80
CA GLN A 857 -15.88 -12.72 21.09
C GLN A 857 -16.61 -11.61 21.84
N CYS A 858 -17.53 -10.91 21.19
CA CYS A 858 -18.37 -9.86 21.75
C CYS A 858 -19.72 -9.76 21.04
N GLY A 859 -20.65 -9.02 21.63
CA GLY A 859 -21.84 -8.55 20.96
C GLY A 859 -21.60 -7.25 20.20
N TRP A 860 -22.56 -6.84 19.41
CA TRP A 860 -22.50 -5.71 18.52
C TRP A 860 -23.77 -4.87 18.58
N TYR A 861 -23.66 -3.60 18.31
CA TYR A 861 -24.77 -2.65 18.19
C TYR A 861 -24.75 -2.00 16.81
N ASN A 862 -25.90 -1.86 16.18
CA ASN A 862 -26.00 -1.00 14.99
C ASN A 862 -25.74 0.44 15.39
N LEU A 863 -24.80 1.13 14.73
CA LEU A 863 -24.41 2.51 15.09
C LEU A 863 -25.60 3.47 15.09
N TYR A 864 -26.55 3.31 14.18
CA TYR A 864 -27.64 4.26 13.95
C TYR A 864 -28.88 4.00 14.80
N THR A 865 -29.27 2.74 14.94
CA THR A 865 -30.47 2.33 15.69
C THR A 865 -30.16 1.91 17.12
N ASN A 866 -28.90 1.60 17.41
CA ASN A 866 -28.42 1.00 18.64
C ASN A 866 -29.07 -0.38 18.98
N GLU A 867 -29.68 -1.04 17.97
CA GLU A 867 -30.16 -2.41 18.13
C GLU A 867 -29.00 -3.38 18.30
N TYR A 868 -29.19 -4.33 19.23
CA TYR A 868 -28.17 -5.30 19.58
C TYR A 868 -28.14 -6.49 18.61
N ILE A 869 -26.95 -6.97 18.29
CA ILE A 869 -26.67 -8.12 17.44
C ILE A 869 -25.70 -9.04 18.16
N GLN A 870 -26.10 -10.31 18.31
CA GLN A 870 -25.25 -11.33 18.89
C GLN A 870 -24.07 -11.65 17.98
N GLY A 871 -22.86 -11.73 18.52
CA GLY A 871 -21.67 -12.18 17.80
C GLY A 871 -21.68 -13.68 17.47
N GLY A 872 -20.69 -14.12 16.66
CA GLY A 872 -20.51 -15.50 16.23
C GLY A 872 -21.43 -15.93 15.08
N GLN A 873 -21.89 -14.99 14.24
CA GLN A 873 -22.81 -15.30 13.16
C GLN A 873 -22.60 -14.39 11.94
N ARG A 874 -23.13 -14.85 10.82
CA ARG A 874 -23.18 -14.07 9.58
C ARG A 874 -24.63 -13.72 9.25
N LEU A 875 -24.90 -12.44 9.07
CA LEU A 875 -26.24 -11.94 8.77
C LEU A 875 -26.24 -11.12 7.48
N VAL A 876 -27.39 -11.10 6.81
CA VAL A 876 -27.67 -10.11 5.78
C VAL A 876 -28.28 -8.89 6.47
N VAL A 877 -27.61 -7.75 6.34
CA VAL A 877 -28.02 -6.48 6.95
C VAL A 877 -28.47 -5.50 5.90
N ASP A 878 -29.39 -4.63 6.26
CA ASP A 878 -29.87 -3.57 5.39
C ASP A 878 -28.76 -2.54 5.13
N ALA A 879 -28.70 -2.06 3.91
CA ALA A 879 -27.77 -1.04 3.44
C ALA A 879 -28.47 -0.08 2.48
N PRO A 880 -29.38 0.77 2.99
CA PRO A 880 -30.08 1.74 2.15
C PRO A 880 -29.10 2.64 1.40
N TYR A 881 -29.56 3.30 0.35
CA TYR A 881 -28.69 4.13 -0.51
C TYR A 881 -27.84 5.12 0.29
N GLU A 882 -28.47 5.77 1.25
CA GLU A 882 -27.89 6.85 2.04
C GLU A 882 -26.97 6.37 3.15
N GLN A 883 -26.88 5.05 3.41
CA GLN A 883 -26.25 4.59 4.65
C GLN A 883 -25.32 3.38 4.42
N ILE A 884 -24.11 3.47 4.95
CA ILE A 884 -23.19 2.34 5.08
C ILE A 884 -23.49 1.59 6.38
N PRO A 885 -23.57 0.25 6.39
CA PRO A 885 -23.64 -0.50 7.64
C PRO A 885 -22.38 -0.29 8.49
N VAL A 886 -22.58 0.17 9.71
CA VAL A 886 -21.53 0.34 10.73
C VAL A 886 -22.04 -0.21 12.05
N PHE A 887 -21.19 -0.98 12.73
CA PHE A 887 -21.54 -1.62 14.00
C PHE A 887 -20.53 -1.25 15.07
N VAL A 888 -21.00 -1.17 16.31
CA VAL A 888 -20.20 -0.85 17.47
C VAL A 888 -20.07 -2.10 18.34
N ARG A 889 -18.85 -2.44 18.76
CA ARG A 889 -18.64 -3.59 19.65
C ARG A 889 -19.04 -3.30 21.09
N GLU A 890 -19.45 -4.32 21.84
CA GLU A 890 -19.65 -4.23 23.29
C GLU A 890 -18.39 -3.72 24.00
N GLY A 891 -18.57 -2.97 25.06
CA GLY A 891 -17.50 -2.32 25.80
C GLY A 891 -16.92 -1.07 25.13
N ALA A 892 -17.38 -0.68 23.95
CA ALA A 892 -16.85 0.49 23.25
C ALA A 892 -17.22 1.79 23.96
N ILE A 893 -16.28 2.72 23.94
CA ILE A 893 -16.43 4.09 24.41
C ILE A 893 -16.12 5.03 23.23
N ILE A 894 -17.10 5.80 22.78
CA ILE A 894 -16.96 6.70 21.63
C ILE A 894 -17.19 8.14 22.06
N PRO A 895 -16.16 9.00 22.06
CA PRO A 895 -16.32 10.44 22.31
C PRO A 895 -16.71 11.16 21.02
N PHE A 896 -17.93 11.70 20.96
CA PHE A 896 -18.39 12.59 19.89
C PHE A 896 -18.23 14.05 20.33
N GLY A 897 -17.53 14.85 19.49
CA GLY A 897 -17.31 16.27 19.68
C GLY A 897 -18.49 17.13 19.21
N PRO A 898 -18.33 18.46 19.25
CA PRO A 898 -19.31 19.40 18.72
C PRO A 898 -19.43 19.33 17.20
N GLU A 899 -20.50 19.85 16.64
CA GLU A 899 -20.60 20.14 15.20
C GLU A 899 -19.61 21.25 14.85
N MET A 900 -18.82 21.06 13.79
CA MET A 900 -17.76 21.96 13.34
C MET A 900 -17.72 22.02 11.81
N GLU A 901 -17.31 23.18 11.28
CA GLU A 901 -17.04 23.37 9.84
C GLU A 901 -15.56 23.16 9.46
N TRP A 902 -14.67 23.17 10.46
CA TRP A 902 -13.25 22.78 10.32
C TRP A 902 -12.72 22.23 11.66
N SER A 903 -11.68 21.47 11.64
CA SER A 903 -11.27 20.62 12.78
C SER A 903 -10.82 21.34 14.04
N ASP A 904 -10.46 22.62 13.95
CA ASP A 904 -10.04 23.48 15.06
C ASP A 904 -10.97 24.69 15.28
N GLU A 905 -12.21 24.66 14.78
CA GLU A 905 -13.19 25.72 14.90
C GLU A 905 -13.47 26.11 16.36
N LYS A 906 -13.66 25.12 17.18
CA LYS A 906 -13.97 25.32 18.61
C LYS A 906 -13.48 24.15 19.45
N PRO A 907 -13.11 24.40 20.71
CA PRO A 907 -12.72 23.34 21.62
C PRO A 907 -13.92 22.47 22.00
N ALA A 908 -13.69 21.19 22.26
CA ALA A 908 -14.72 20.25 22.68
C ALA A 908 -15.05 20.43 24.18
N GLU A 909 -15.75 21.50 24.52
CA GLU A 909 -16.19 21.78 25.89
C GLU A 909 -17.23 20.77 26.40
N LEU A 910 -18.06 20.27 25.51
CA LEU A 910 -18.98 19.18 25.71
C LEU A 910 -18.62 18.02 24.77
N ILE A 911 -18.40 16.86 25.35
CA ILE A 911 -18.25 15.60 24.63
C ILE A 911 -19.42 14.69 24.95
N ASN A 912 -20.17 14.25 23.93
CA ASN A 912 -21.16 13.20 24.08
C ASN A 912 -20.43 11.86 24.06
N LEU A 913 -20.34 11.22 25.23
CA LEU A 913 -19.60 10.00 25.44
C LEU A 913 -20.54 8.81 25.41
N TYR A 914 -20.61 8.11 24.29
CA TYR A 914 -21.41 6.91 24.13
C TYR A 914 -20.66 5.69 24.64
N ILE A 915 -21.31 4.94 25.54
CA ILE A 915 -20.81 3.69 26.12
C ILE A 915 -21.74 2.57 25.76
N TYR A 916 -21.22 1.51 25.15
CA TYR A 916 -21.98 0.35 24.69
C TYR A 916 -21.81 -0.80 25.67
N ALA A 917 -22.84 -1.06 26.44
CA ALA A 917 -22.83 -2.05 27.52
C ALA A 917 -22.66 -3.50 27.01
N GLY A 918 -22.30 -4.40 27.93
CA GLY A 918 -22.12 -5.83 27.70
C GLY A 918 -20.73 -6.35 28.04
N GLN A 919 -19.71 -5.49 28.00
CA GLN A 919 -18.34 -5.76 28.44
C GLN A 919 -17.71 -4.52 29.06
N ASP A 920 -16.66 -4.73 29.85
CA ASP A 920 -15.83 -3.62 30.32
C ASP A 920 -15.15 -2.90 29.15
N GLY A 921 -14.93 -1.60 29.29
CA GLY A 921 -14.37 -0.78 28.24
C GLY A 921 -13.31 0.20 28.71
N SER A 922 -12.48 0.64 27.79
CA SER A 922 -11.50 1.69 28.05
C SER A 922 -11.27 2.53 26.80
N PHE A 923 -10.99 3.82 27.03
CA PHE A 923 -10.59 4.77 26.01
C PHE A 923 -9.66 5.83 26.61
N GLN A 924 -8.57 6.15 25.93
CA GLN A 924 -7.69 7.24 26.34
C GLN A 924 -7.87 8.42 25.39
N LEU A 925 -8.48 9.48 25.88
CA LEU A 925 -8.59 10.73 25.16
C LEU A 925 -7.21 11.41 25.11
N TYR A 926 -6.76 11.77 23.92
CA TYR A 926 -5.49 12.48 23.64
C TYR A 926 -5.80 13.89 23.11
N GLU A 927 -5.09 14.88 23.59
CA GLU A 927 -5.19 16.26 23.13
C GLU A 927 -3.85 16.98 23.18
N ASP A 928 -3.60 17.85 22.21
CA ASP A 928 -2.49 18.79 22.13
C ASP A 928 -2.88 20.05 21.34
N GLU A 929 -1.92 20.85 20.90
CA GLU A 929 -2.18 22.05 20.11
C GLU A 929 -2.64 21.77 18.66
N GLY A 930 -2.59 20.54 18.19
CA GLY A 930 -3.11 20.07 16.90
C GLY A 930 -2.27 20.37 15.66
N THR A 931 -1.35 21.32 15.69
CA THR A 931 -0.70 21.85 14.49
C THR A 931 0.84 21.89 14.54
N ASN A 932 1.43 21.77 15.74
CA ASN A 932 2.88 21.95 15.92
C ASN A 932 3.54 20.74 16.59
N TYR A 933 4.89 20.74 16.63
CA TYR A 933 5.70 19.68 17.23
C TYR A 933 5.92 19.85 18.75
N ASN A 934 5.17 20.69 19.44
CA ASN A 934 5.32 20.86 20.89
C ASN A 934 5.02 19.57 21.68
N TYR A 935 4.24 18.63 21.11
CA TYR A 935 4.02 17.32 21.71
C TYR A 935 5.33 16.53 21.91
N GLU A 936 6.34 16.67 21.04
CA GLU A 936 7.68 16.08 21.22
C GLU A 936 8.40 16.59 22.47
N LYS A 937 7.97 17.77 22.99
CA LYS A 937 8.45 18.40 24.22
C LYS A 937 7.51 18.11 25.39
N GLY A 938 6.63 17.11 25.29
CA GLY A 938 5.68 16.75 26.34
C GLY A 938 4.48 17.71 26.50
N LYS A 939 4.20 18.57 25.50
CA LYS A 939 3.07 19.50 25.52
C LYS A 939 1.83 18.82 24.92
N TYR A 940 1.27 17.91 25.67
CA TYR A 940 0.01 17.20 25.37
C TYR A 940 -0.65 16.77 26.68
N ALA A 941 -1.89 16.35 26.62
CA ALA A 941 -2.64 15.81 27.75
C ALA A 941 -3.40 14.55 27.38
N THR A 942 -3.53 13.64 28.35
CA THR A 942 -4.36 12.44 28.22
C THR A 942 -5.33 12.31 29.40
N ILE A 943 -6.51 11.72 29.11
CA ILE A 943 -7.52 11.36 30.09
C ILE A 943 -7.89 9.90 29.86
N ASP A 944 -7.60 9.04 30.83
CA ASP A 944 -8.01 7.64 30.77
C ASP A 944 -9.48 7.55 31.19
N ILE A 945 -10.32 6.91 30.39
CA ILE A 945 -11.75 6.69 30.61
C ILE A 945 -11.98 5.19 30.65
N THR A 946 -12.59 4.68 31.72
CA THR A 946 -12.91 3.26 31.86
C THR A 946 -14.37 3.07 32.21
N TYR A 947 -14.94 1.97 31.72
CA TYR A 947 -16.30 1.53 32.01
C TYR A 947 -16.25 0.14 32.60
N ASP A 948 -16.91 -0.03 33.75
CA ASP A 948 -17.14 -1.32 34.39
C ASP A 948 -18.60 -1.74 34.15
N ASP A 949 -18.78 -2.81 33.40
CA ASP A 949 -20.10 -3.24 32.96
C ASP A 949 -20.91 -3.85 34.09
N ALA A 950 -20.29 -4.50 35.07
CA ALA A 950 -20.99 -5.15 36.19
C ALA A 950 -21.62 -4.08 37.10
N SER A 951 -20.94 -3.00 37.38
CA SER A 951 -21.44 -1.91 38.23
C SER A 951 -22.12 -0.77 37.46
N LYS A 952 -22.10 -0.80 36.11
CA LYS A 952 -22.54 0.30 35.23
C LYS A 952 -21.91 1.63 35.62
N THR A 953 -20.60 1.62 35.85
CA THR A 953 -19.84 2.77 36.35
C THR A 953 -18.83 3.23 35.32
N VAL A 954 -18.80 4.54 35.01
CA VAL A 954 -17.72 5.14 34.22
C VAL A 954 -16.78 5.91 35.13
N SER A 955 -15.50 5.74 34.94
CA SER A 955 -14.45 6.45 35.68
C SER A 955 -13.57 7.25 34.72
N PHE A 956 -13.37 8.52 35.04
CA PHE A 956 -12.43 9.40 34.37
C PHE A 956 -11.21 9.54 35.28
N GLY A 957 -10.05 9.12 34.80
CA GLY A 957 -8.79 9.27 35.53
C GLY A 957 -8.37 10.74 35.66
N ALA A 958 -7.40 11.01 36.53
CA ALA A 958 -6.80 12.33 36.60
C ALA A 958 -6.09 12.65 35.29
N ARG A 959 -6.24 13.86 34.78
CA ARG A 959 -5.56 14.33 33.56
C ARG A 959 -4.05 14.24 33.73
N LYS A 960 -3.37 13.65 32.75
CA LYS A 960 -1.92 13.58 32.68
C LYS A 960 -1.41 14.56 31.62
N GLY A 961 -0.44 15.40 31.97
CA GLY A 961 0.13 16.40 31.08
C GLY A 961 -0.65 17.69 30.92
N GLN A 962 -0.11 18.61 30.14
CA GLN A 962 -0.69 19.92 29.82
C GLN A 962 -0.08 20.49 28.55
N PHE A 963 -0.82 21.37 27.88
CA PHE A 963 -0.37 22.11 26.70
C PHE A 963 -1.00 23.53 26.65
N PRO A 964 -0.44 24.47 25.87
CA PRO A 964 -1.00 25.78 25.66
C PRO A 964 -2.43 25.70 25.07
N GLY A 965 -3.38 26.49 25.63
CA GLY A 965 -4.77 26.48 25.16
C GLY A 965 -5.63 25.31 25.63
N MET A 966 -5.11 24.43 26.48
CA MET A 966 -5.85 23.27 26.99
C MET A 966 -7.10 23.71 27.79
N LEU A 967 -8.23 23.03 27.52
CA LEU A 967 -9.44 23.17 28.36
C LEU A 967 -9.16 22.70 29.79
N LYS A 968 -9.30 23.60 30.77
CA LYS A 968 -9.13 23.24 32.18
C LYS A 968 -10.36 22.48 32.71
N ASN A 969 -11.53 22.90 32.29
CA ASN A 969 -12.82 22.30 32.66
C ASN A 969 -13.56 21.85 31.40
N ARG A 970 -14.30 20.78 31.53
CA ARG A 970 -15.05 20.17 30.41
C ARG A 970 -16.26 19.44 30.97
N ARG A 971 -17.25 19.22 30.12
CA ARG A 971 -18.40 18.37 30.44
C ARG A 971 -18.37 17.12 29.54
N PHE A 972 -18.66 15.99 30.14
CA PHE A 972 -18.99 14.78 29.43
C PHE A 972 -20.47 14.47 29.65
N ASN A 973 -21.24 14.37 28.58
CA ASN A 973 -22.58 13.84 28.61
C ASN A 973 -22.51 12.35 28.32
N VAL A 974 -22.61 11.52 29.33
CA VAL A 974 -22.44 10.06 29.24
C VAL A 974 -23.75 9.41 28.88
N VAL A 975 -23.78 8.75 27.73
CA VAL A 975 -24.95 8.05 27.17
C VAL A 975 -24.67 6.55 27.21
N LEU A 976 -25.38 5.83 28.06
CA LEU A 976 -25.28 4.39 28.14
C LEU A 976 -26.27 3.74 27.15
N VAL A 977 -25.72 2.93 26.22
CA VAL A 977 -26.48 2.14 25.27
C VAL A 977 -26.54 0.69 25.79
N THR A 978 -27.74 0.12 25.90
CA THR A 978 -27.95 -1.25 26.38
C THR A 978 -28.82 -2.03 25.40
N LYS A 979 -28.66 -3.36 25.39
CA LYS A 979 -29.43 -4.23 24.50
C LYS A 979 -30.95 -4.23 24.76
N ASP A 980 -31.36 -3.93 26.01
CA ASP A 980 -32.75 -4.01 26.43
C ASP A 980 -33.52 -2.71 26.17
N ALA A 981 -32.81 -1.62 25.90
CA ALA A 981 -33.39 -0.29 25.65
C ALA A 981 -32.63 0.47 24.54
N PRO A 982 -32.67 -0.03 23.29
CA PRO A 982 -32.00 0.64 22.16
C PRO A 982 -32.63 2.01 21.92
N LYS A 983 -31.79 3.03 21.79
CA LYS A 983 -32.19 4.40 21.43
C LYS A 983 -31.39 4.78 20.18
N PRO A 984 -32.02 5.31 19.11
CA PRO A 984 -31.30 5.77 17.92
C PRO A 984 -30.17 6.76 18.27
N LEU A 985 -29.10 6.75 17.50
CA LEU A 985 -28.00 7.69 17.68
C LEU A 985 -28.51 9.14 17.54
N ASN A 986 -28.30 9.96 18.56
CA ASN A 986 -28.59 11.37 18.57
C ASN A 986 -27.33 12.13 18.99
N LEU A 987 -26.74 12.89 18.07
CA LEU A 987 -25.51 13.65 18.34
C LEU A 987 -25.76 15.10 18.81
N ASP A 988 -26.97 15.62 18.63
CA ASP A 988 -27.27 17.01 18.93
C ASP A 988 -27.69 17.20 20.40
N ASN A 989 -28.66 16.43 20.88
CA ASN A 989 -29.17 16.51 22.23
C ASN A 989 -29.47 15.11 22.80
N PRO A 990 -28.47 14.25 23.00
CA PRO A 990 -28.70 12.95 23.59
C PRO A 990 -29.00 13.06 25.09
N GLU A 991 -29.97 12.30 25.56
CA GLU A 991 -30.21 12.11 26.99
C GLU A 991 -29.08 11.30 27.60
N GLY A 992 -28.42 11.86 28.62
CA GLY A 992 -27.30 11.22 29.31
C GLY A 992 -27.03 11.83 30.68
N VAL A 993 -26.05 11.28 31.37
CA VAL A 993 -25.61 11.80 32.67
C VAL A 993 -24.44 12.77 32.47
N VAL A 994 -24.63 14.04 32.89
CA VAL A 994 -23.59 15.05 32.70
C VAL A 994 -22.56 14.98 33.82
N VAL A 995 -21.30 14.75 33.46
CA VAL A 995 -20.15 14.76 34.36
C VAL A 995 -19.32 16.01 34.13
N ASN A 996 -19.16 16.81 35.16
CA ASN A 996 -18.26 17.97 35.14
C ASN A 996 -16.83 17.52 35.49
N TYR A 997 -15.92 17.72 34.56
CA TYR A 997 -14.52 17.27 34.69
C TYR A 997 -13.57 18.47 34.73
N ASN A 998 -12.78 18.57 35.81
CA ASN A 998 -11.83 19.67 36.07
C ASN A 998 -10.37 19.19 36.09
N GLY A 999 -10.10 18.02 35.56
CA GLY A 999 -8.75 17.40 35.55
C GLY A 999 -8.46 16.49 36.73
N LYS A 1000 -9.33 16.38 37.72
CA LYS A 1000 -9.25 15.41 38.81
C LYS A 1000 -10.05 14.16 38.46
N ALA A 1001 -9.65 13.05 39.04
CA ALA A 1001 -10.40 11.81 38.85
C ALA A 1001 -11.84 11.95 39.38
N VAL A 1002 -12.80 11.41 38.62
CA VAL A 1002 -14.23 11.42 38.97
C VAL A 1002 -14.85 10.10 38.45
N THR A 1003 -15.78 9.57 39.22
CA THR A 1003 -16.56 8.35 38.89
C THR A 1003 -18.04 8.70 38.88
N CYS A 1004 -18.78 8.09 37.95
CA CYS A 1004 -20.22 8.31 37.80
C CYS A 1004 -20.93 6.96 37.61
N ASN A 1005 -22.00 6.72 38.32
CA ASN A 1005 -22.90 5.59 38.08
C ASN A 1005 -23.92 5.97 36.98
N LEU A 1006 -24.21 5.02 36.09
CA LEU A 1006 -25.05 5.21 34.91
C LEU A 1006 -26.41 4.52 35.05
#